data_22e1403060d80beacc0175190802885e
#
_entry.id   22e1403060d80beacc0175190802885e
#
_cell.length_a   1.000
_cell.length_b   1.000
_cell.length_c   1.000
_cell.angle_alpha   90.00
_cell.angle_beta   90.00
_cell.angle_gamma   90.00
#
_symmetry.space_group_name_H-M   'P 1'
#
loop_
_entity.id
_entity.type
_entity.pdbx_description
1 polymer ?
#
loop_
_entity_poly.entity_id
_entity_poly.type
_entity_poly.pdbx_seq_one_letter_code
_entity_poly.pdbx_strand_id
1 'polypeptide(L)'
;MKKIYFLCFLMFFASQNSDAQKMANYLTNGNFESWSGGSPSSWSLVSTPANSTITQETTNVVSNSTNSVKFVPTVVNKGVFQSSTITITTAGKYYFGVWIKTDANAVIKFGFKQVSGGSTSYPSSSYTAPDTDWHFVVRATDVVAGDELNARFIPQSSGLNVIFYFDNAYVGEGLAGGNVEWDSFNGTAKTYTNFYGTQSYGGSTNGTLTENTDASYVKSGYNSLSLVTSADATSAKRGVIVLTDNSNQGNRYEHPASTRKYQLSAWVYTLGDADIVLNTKTGSTNNFSNHSITANTWTQIFSSIITLDADDAGDKVYPIIQFKTPSTTHYVDDVYLNWDGIKWEGGTSSDWDTASNWSSNMVPNPVSEVTIPSGLSNYPTAASAVTVASVDMAAGTSLISTSTFSGTVKYTRTLADTSDDWYLVSSPVNAQDIDVFIAREGLASGTTDNNIGLTQRYNTGTDTWTYYQSGASGYGNFTPGKGYAIKLATAGQDIYFEGTIRNSDQSRTLDTSANAFNFVANPYTSYMDTATMLTENSGVLASEAMWIWNSSTGSYDTKVTEDTYKLAPAQGFFVKSNGNAGTLALNQSYEVHNSSDTFQRPDQRPEIYLTLSDGSLSRLAKIYYVDGATTSFDNGYDGEMFGGVANEFAIYTHYLTDSEGQDLAIQSLPPNNFENMIIPLGINAEAGTAITIDAVTNNFPSGINIYLEDKQDNSFTLLEADANFSFTPENNLSGIGRFYLHTTSSVLSADDFATNNNISIYTSSRDNLRIVGVQNGTATVQLYNILGKEMLKTSFKGNGVNDINMNTIPMGIYIVKLATENGVLNRKIIIQ
;
A
#
# COMPACT_ATOMS: atom_id res chain seq x y z
N MET A 1 8.80 -57.83 4.66
CA MET A 1 7.37 -57.39 4.58
C MET A 1 7.34 -55.92 4.85
N LYS A 2 7.38 -55.12 3.79
CA LYS A 2 7.27 -53.67 3.86
C LYS A 2 5.78 -53.30 3.69
N LYS A 3 5.19 -52.68 4.70
CA LYS A 3 3.85 -52.12 4.59
C LYS A 3 3.95 -50.75 3.87
N ILE A 4 3.36 -50.68 2.69
CA ILE A 4 3.15 -49.48 1.92
C ILE A 4 1.89 -48.83 2.48
N TYR A 5 2.01 -47.67 3.09
CA TYR A 5 0.86 -46.83 3.41
C TYR A 5 0.51 -46.03 2.17
N PHE A 6 -0.63 -46.35 1.60
CA PHE A 6 -1.27 -45.57 0.56
C PHE A 6 -1.93 -44.38 1.24
N LEU A 7 -1.28 -43.22 1.15
CA LEU A 7 -1.85 -41.97 1.58
C LEU A 7 -2.79 -41.48 0.47
N CYS A 8 -4.12 -41.74 0.63
CA CYS A 8 -5.12 -41.09 -0.17
C CYS A 8 -5.07 -39.59 0.11
N PHE A 9 -4.47 -38.85 -0.78
CA PHE A 9 -4.64 -37.41 -0.87
C PHE A 9 -6.03 -37.17 -1.45
N LEU A 10 -7.03 -36.96 -0.60
CA LEU A 10 -8.27 -36.34 -1.01
C LEU A 10 -7.94 -34.92 -1.44
N MET A 11 -7.73 -34.70 -2.74
CA MET A 11 -7.87 -33.38 -3.31
C MET A 11 -9.35 -33.01 -3.16
N PHE A 12 -9.64 -32.20 -2.16
CA PHE A 12 -10.82 -31.37 -2.18
C PHE A 12 -10.58 -30.38 -3.34
N PHE A 13 -11.12 -30.73 -4.51
CA PHE A 13 -11.52 -29.69 -5.45
C PHE A 13 -12.65 -28.95 -4.74
N ALA A 14 -12.33 -27.91 -4.00
CA ALA A 14 -13.27 -26.85 -3.75
C ALA A 14 -13.58 -26.27 -5.14
N SER A 15 -14.70 -26.67 -5.72
CA SER A 15 -15.31 -25.94 -6.81
C SER A 15 -15.55 -24.54 -6.26
N GLN A 16 -14.70 -23.61 -6.64
CA GLN A 16 -14.92 -22.20 -6.41
C GLN A 16 -16.08 -21.81 -7.32
N ASN A 17 -17.29 -21.93 -6.79
CA ASN A 17 -18.44 -21.32 -7.43
C ASN A 17 -18.24 -19.83 -7.25
N SER A 18 -17.87 -19.14 -8.31
CA SER A 18 -17.80 -17.69 -8.33
C SER A 18 -19.19 -17.14 -8.08
N ASP A 19 -19.41 -16.52 -6.93
CA ASP A 19 -20.63 -15.74 -6.71
C ASP A 19 -20.82 -14.75 -7.84
N ALA A 20 -22.01 -14.77 -8.41
CA ALA A 20 -22.41 -13.84 -9.45
C ALA A 20 -22.27 -12.41 -8.92
N GLN A 21 -21.23 -11.75 -9.32
CA GLN A 21 -21.02 -10.32 -9.07
C GLN A 21 -19.84 -9.83 -9.91
N LYS A 22 -19.72 -8.54 -10.24
CA LYS A 22 -19.97 -7.35 -9.48
C LYS A 22 -19.59 -6.12 -10.25
N MET A 23 -20.52 -5.31 -10.37
CA MET A 23 -20.24 -3.89 -10.30
C MET A 23 -20.16 -3.53 -8.82
N ALA A 24 -19.53 -2.41 -8.44
CA ALA A 24 -19.36 -2.06 -7.03
C ALA A 24 -20.70 -2.22 -6.28
N ASN A 25 -20.71 -3.08 -5.28
CA ASN A 25 -21.88 -3.23 -4.42
C ASN A 25 -21.84 -2.08 -3.38
N TYR A 26 -22.78 -1.17 -3.49
CA TYR A 26 -22.90 -0.05 -2.55
C TYR A 26 -23.48 -0.45 -1.18
N LEU A 27 -23.95 -1.70 -1.02
CA LEU A 27 -24.41 -2.22 0.26
C LEU A 27 -23.24 -2.67 1.12
N THR A 28 -23.11 -2.11 2.30
CA THR A 28 -22.25 -2.68 3.36
C THR A 28 -22.88 -3.97 3.87
N ASN A 29 -22.14 -5.08 3.88
CA ASN A 29 -22.60 -6.39 4.29
C ASN A 29 -23.85 -6.88 3.50
N GLY A 30 -23.86 -6.67 2.19
CA GLY A 30 -24.90 -7.19 1.31
C GLY A 30 -24.96 -8.72 1.27
N ASN A 31 -23.85 -9.38 1.48
CA ASN A 31 -23.73 -10.85 1.60
C ASN A 31 -24.20 -11.43 2.94
N PHE A 32 -24.59 -10.60 3.89
CA PHE A 32 -25.06 -10.97 5.24
C PHE A 32 -24.11 -11.83 6.09
N GLU A 33 -22.81 -11.83 5.79
CA GLU A 33 -21.84 -12.64 6.53
C GLU A 33 -21.44 -12.03 7.88
N SER A 34 -21.61 -10.72 8.07
CA SER A 34 -21.26 -10.01 9.31
C SER A 34 -22.48 -9.76 10.20
N TRP A 35 -22.47 -10.31 11.43
CA TRP A 35 -23.57 -10.19 12.41
C TRP A 35 -23.10 -9.57 13.72
N SER A 36 -23.95 -8.74 14.32
CA SER A 36 -23.70 -8.10 15.63
C SER A 36 -25.03 -7.91 16.38
N GLY A 37 -25.09 -8.34 17.64
CA GLY A 37 -26.27 -8.13 18.49
C GLY A 37 -27.56 -8.81 17.97
N GLY A 38 -27.44 -9.89 17.17
CA GLY A 38 -28.58 -10.61 16.62
C GLY A 38 -29.16 -10.00 15.33
N SER A 39 -28.47 -9.04 14.73
CA SER A 39 -28.84 -8.43 13.42
C SER A 39 -27.62 -8.42 12.48
N PRO A 40 -27.83 -8.52 11.15
CA PRO A 40 -26.74 -8.34 10.21
C PRO A 40 -26.25 -6.90 10.28
N SER A 41 -24.92 -6.72 10.27
CA SER A 41 -24.30 -5.40 10.33
C SER A 41 -24.80 -4.51 9.18
N SER A 42 -25.06 -3.25 9.46
CA SER A 42 -25.57 -2.26 8.48
C SER A 42 -27.02 -2.50 7.99
N TRP A 43 -27.75 -3.40 8.62
CA TRP A 43 -29.17 -3.67 8.34
C TRP A 43 -30.00 -3.62 9.61
N SER A 44 -31.23 -3.16 9.51
CA SER A 44 -32.12 -3.00 10.67
C SER A 44 -33.59 -3.16 10.34
N LEU A 45 -34.39 -3.49 11.36
CA LEU A 45 -35.84 -3.41 11.28
C LEU A 45 -36.28 -1.95 11.58
N VAL A 46 -37.09 -1.41 10.69
CA VAL A 46 -37.68 -0.07 10.80
C VAL A 46 -39.20 -0.14 10.73
N SER A 47 -39.90 0.96 10.98
CA SER A 47 -41.40 1.03 10.93
C SER A 47 -42.06 0.02 11.85
N THR A 48 -41.90 0.17 13.15
CA THR A 48 -42.41 -0.73 14.20
C THR A 48 -41.68 -2.10 14.19
N PRO A 49 -40.41 -2.15 14.64
CA PRO A 49 -39.54 -3.35 14.55
C PRO A 49 -40.16 -4.61 15.17
N ALA A 50 -40.96 -4.47 16.24
CA ALA A 50 -41.61 -5.62 16.91
C ALA A 50 -42.58 -6.42 16.02
N ASN A 51 -42.92 -5.94 14.84
CA ASN A 51 -43.83 -6.61 13.89
C ASN A 51 -43.11 -7.50 12.86
N SER A 52 -41.81 -7.73 13.05
CA SER A 52 -41.04 -8.72 12.28
C SER A 52 -39.90 -9.24 13.12
N THR A 53 -39.44 -10.43 12.81
CA THR A 53 -38.23 -10.99 13.43
C THR A 53 -37.18 -11.24 12.37
N ILE A 54 -35.90 -10.99 12.71
CA ILE A 54 -34.76 -11.39 11.91
C ILE A 54 -33.83 -12.26 12.77
N THR A 55 -33.33 -13.34 12.19
CA THR A 55 -32.35 -14.21 12.83
C THR A 55 -31.33 -14.65 11.80
N GLN A 56 -30.13 -14.96 12.27
CA GLN A 56 -29.09 -15.57 11.43
C GLN A 56 -29.48 -16.98 11.06
N GLU A 57 -29.31 -17.35 9.82
CA GLU A 57 -29.56 -18.68 9.26
C GLU A 57 -28.27 -19.21 8.62
N THR A 58 -27.98 -20.49 8.85
CA THR A 58 -26.72 -21.12 8.38
C THR A 58 -26.95 -22.35 7.54
N THR A 59 -28.22 -22.79 7.36
CA THR A 59 -28.57 -23.98 6.58
C THR A 59 -29.29 -23.63 5.27
N ASN A 60 -30.11 -22.58 5.28
CA ASN A 60 -30.72 -22.03 4.08
C ASN A 60 -29.90 -20.84 3.59
N VAL A 61 -28.81 -21.11 2.92
CA VAL A 61 -27.89 -20.16 2.34
C VAL A 61 -27.75 -20.37 0.85
N VAL A 62 -27.42 -19.33 0.10
CA VAL A 62 -27.05 -19.46 -1.30
C VAL A 62 -25.67 -20.12 -1.38
N SER A 63 -25.37 -20.79 -2.49
CA SER A 63 -24.07 -21.43 -2.72
C SER A 63 -22.93 -20.47 -2.40
N ASN A 64 -21.95 -20.92 -1.59
CA ASN A 64 -20.79 -20.18 -1.08
C ASN A 64 -21.05 -19.12 -0.01
N SER A 65 -22.29 -18.90 0.43
CA SER A 65 -22.55 -18.15 1.65
C SER A 65 -22.45 -19.05 2.87
N THR A 66 -22.03 -18.51 4.01
CA THR A 66 -22.09 -19.20 5.31
C THR A 66 -23.30 -18.77 6.12
N ASN A 67 -23.84 -17.60 5.83
CA ASN A 67 -24.96 -17.01 6.54
C ASN A 67 -25.96 -16.35 5.59
N SER A 68 -27.25 -16.46 5.93
CA SER A 68 -28.32 -15.69 5.31
C SER A 68 -29.21 -15.06 6.39
N VAL A 69 -30.15 -14.22 5.98
CA VAL A 69 -31.14 -13.61 6.87
C VAL A 69 -32.42 -14.43 6.83
N LYS A 70 -32.87 -14.95 7.97
CA LYS A 70 -34.21 -15.45 8.16
C LYS A 70 -35.10 -14.32 8.67
N PHE A 71 -36.12 -13.96 7.89
CA PHE A 71 -37.06 -12.88 8.14
C PHE A 71 -38.49 -13.42 8.24
N VAL A 72 -39.20 -13.05 9.33
CA VAL A 72 -40.61 -13.45 9.54
C VAL A 72 -41.45 -12.22 9.86
N PRO A 73 -42.24 -11.70 8.93
CA PRO A 73 -43.10 -10.55 9.16
C PRO A 73 -44.46 -10.97 9.74
N THR A 74 -45.04 -10.14 10.60
CA THR A 74 -46.35 -10.39 11.25
C THR A 74 -47.42 -9.37 10.92
N VAL A 75 -47.07 -8.21 10.39
CA VAL A 75 -48.00 -7.13 10.08
C VAL A 75 -47.65 -6.46 8.75
N VAL A 76 -48.66 -6.25 7.88
CA VAL A 76 -48.49 -5.60 6.57
C VAL A 76 -47.89 -4.20 6.71
N ASN A 77 -46.86 -3.87 5.90
CA ASN A 77 -46.14 -2.61 5.87
C ASN A 77 -45.50 -2.19 7.20
N LYS A 78 -45.29 -3.09 8.16
CA LYS A 78 -44.66 -2.89 9.45
C LYS A 78 -43.47 -3.83 9.62
N GLY A 79 -42.52 -3.45 10.48
CA GLY A 79 -41.31 -4.25 10.67
C GLY A 79 -40.52 -4.44 9.37
N VAL A 80 -40.31 -3.35 8.65
CA VAL A 80 -39.59 -3.34 7.37
C VAL A 80 -38.12 -3.59 7.60
N PHE A 81 -37.54 -4.55 6.89
CA PHE A 81 -36.09 -4.82 6.94
C PHE A 81 -35.37 -3.93 5.92
N GLN A 82 -34.37 -3.15 6.37
CA GLN A 82 -33.76 -2.07 5.59
C GLN A 82 -32.26 -1.98 5.80
N SER A 83 -31.51 -1.70 4.71
CA SER A 83 -30.08 -1.39 4.73
C SER A 83 -29.76 -0.03 5.37
N SER A 84 -28.49 0.18 5.71
CA SER A 84 -27.94 1.53 5.90
C SER A 84 -28.17 2.41 4.67
N THR A 85 -28.05 3.73 4.84
CA THR A 85 -28.20 4.70 3.75
C THR A 85 -26.98 4.67 2.84
N ILE A 86 -27.23 4.67 1.53
CA ILE A 86 -26.27 4.79 0.45
C ILE A 86 -26.40 6.20 -0.11
N THR A 87 -25.34 6.99 -0.12
CA THR A 87 -25.30 8.31 -0.77
C THR A 87 -24.85 8.15 -2.22
N ILE A 88 -25.64 8.67 -3.16
CA ILE A 88 -25.38 8.55 -4.59
C ILE A 88 -24.47 9.67 -5.05
N THR A 89 -23.36 9.30 -5.66
CA THR A 89 -22.39 10.26 -6.23
C THR A 89 -22.57 10.47 -7.73
N THR A 90 -23.09 9.48 -8.44
CA THR A 90 -23.28 9.53 -9.90
C THR A 90 -24.76 9.38 -10.25
N ALA A 91 -25.31 10.27 -11.07
CA ALA A 91 -26.66 10.13 -11.58
C ALA A 91 -26.78 8.94 -12.54
N GLY A 92 -27.87 8.20 -12.47
CA GLY A 92 -28.10 7.07 -13.36
C GLY A 92 -29.19 6.13 -12.88
N LYS A 93 -29.19 4.92 -13.41
CA LYS A 93 -30.11 3.86 -12.98
C LYS A 93 -29.41 2.92 -12.02
N TYR A 94 -29.96 2.78 -10.81
CA TYR A 94 -29.46 1.88 -9.79
C TYR A 94 -30.37 0.67 -9.61
N TYR A 95 -29.76 -0.47 -9.38
CA TYR A 95 -30.42 -1.76 -9.27
C TYR A 95 -30.23 -2.30 -7.87
N PHE A 96 -31.31 -2.81 -7.26
CA PHE A 96 -31.30 -3.61 -6.05
C PHE A 96 -31.62 -5.06 -6.44
N GLY A 97 -30.66 -5.93 -6.33
CA GLY A 97 -30.78 -7.37 -6.53
C GLY A 97 -30.60 -8.12 -5.23
N VAL A 98 -31.29 -9.25 -5.06
CA VAL A 98 -31.18 -10.11 -3.88
C VAL A 98 -31.72 -11.51 -4.17
N TRP A 99 -31.10 -12.51 -3.57
CA TRP A 99 -31.62 -13.86 -3.54
C TRP A 99 -32.70 -14.00 -2.46
N ILE A 100 -33.85 -14.54 -2.84
CA ILE A 100 -34.99 -14.78 -1.94
C ILE A 100 -35.41 -16.25 -2.04
N LYS A 101 -35.56 -16.88 -0.88
CA LYS A 101 -36.17 -18.21 -0.74
C LYS A 101 -37.30 -18.14 0.27
N THR A 102 -38.45 -18.75 -0.05
CA THR A 102 -39.64 -18.72 0.81
C THR A 102 -40.61 -19.81 0.35
N ASP A 103 -41.80 -19.91 0.98
CA ASP A 103 -42.88 -20.82 0.54
C ASP A 103 -43.51 -20.34 -0.79
N ALA A 104 -43.95 -21.28 -1.61
CA ALA A 104 -44.63 -20.98 -2.86
C ALA A 104 -45.86 -20.06 -2.65
N ASN A 105 -46.04 -19.08 -3.57
CA ASN A 105 -47.07 -18.05 -3.52
C ASN A 105 -46.95 -17.02 -2.36
N ALA A 106 -45.92 -17.10 -1.54
CA ALA A 106 -45.62 -16.01 -0.58
C ALA A 106 -45.24 -14.73 -1.29
N VAL A 107 -45.69 -13.58 -0.75
CA VAL A 107 -45.48 -12.27 -1.38
C VAL A 107 -44.72 -11.36 -0.44
N ILE A 108 -43.66 -10.73 -0.95
CA ILE A 108 -42.95 -9.63 -0.32
C ILE A 108 -42.75 -8.48 -1.32
N LYS A 109 -42.79 -7.23 -0.85
CA LYS A 109 -42.30 -6.12 -1.64
C LYS A 109 -40.83 -5.88 -1.35
N PHE A 110 -40.05 -5.60 -2.39
CA PHE A 110 -38.66 -5.17 -2.27
C PHE A 110 -38.37 -3.97 -3.18
N GLY A 111 -37.41 -3.16 -2.85
CA GLY A 111 -37.06 -1.94 -3.58
C GLY A 111 -36.31 -0.95 -2.72
N PHE A 112 -36.55 0.33 -2.97
CA PHE A 112 -35.81 1.40 -2.32
C PHE A 112 -36.69 2.31 -1.45
N LYS A 113 -36.09 2.90 -0.41
CA LYS A 113 -36.44 4.23 0.04
C LYS A 113 -35.47 5.17 -0.66
N GLN A 114 -35.97 6.14 -1.40
CA GLN A 114 -35.16 7.14 -2.10
C GLN A 114 -35.50 8.52 -1.56
N VAL A 115 -34.48 9.28 -1.17
CA VAL A 115 -34.61 10.70 -0.79
C VAL A 115 -33.89 11.53 -1.85
N SER A 116 -34.61 12.39 -2.54
CA SER A 116 -34.12 13.25 -3.60
C SER A 116 -34.61 14.68 -3.38
N GLY A 117 -33.72 15.66 -3.28
CA GLY A 117 -34.06 17.06 -3.05
C GLY A 117 -34.95 17.30 -1.83
N GLY A 118 -34.82 16.50 -0.76
CA GLY A 118 -35.62 16.55 0.46
C GLY A 118 -36.95 15.81 0.39
N SER A 119 -37.35 15.29 -0.77
CA SER A 119 -38.56 14.49 -0.97
C SER A 119 -38.28 13.01 -0.84
N THR A 120 -39.14 12.25 -0.18
CA THR A 120 -39.02 10.80 -0.01
C THR A 120 -39.97 10.04 -0.91
N SER A 121 -39.49 9.08 -1.67
CA SER A 121 -40.25 8.14 -2.46
C SER A 121 -39.90 6.67 -2.11
N TYR A 122 -40.74 5.76 -2.54
CA TYR A 122 -40.61 4.34 -2.24
C TYR A 122 -40.75 3.45 -3.49
N PRO A 123 -39.83 3.55 -4.47
CA PRO A 123 -39.86 2.69 -5.66
C PRO A 123 -39.67 1.23 -5.25
N SER A 124 -40.72 0.41 -5.43
CA SER A 124 -40.72 -0.99 -5.02
C SER A 124 -41.59 -1.85 -5.93
N SER A 125 -41.32 -3.15 -6.00
CA SER A 125 -42.13 -4.16 -6.71
C SER A 125 -42.52 -5.28 -5.77
N SER A 126 -43.67 -5.90 -6.03
CA SER A 126 -44.04 -7.15 -5.34
C SER A 126 -43.36 -8.31 -6.03
N TYR A 127 -42.74 -9.17 -5.24
CA TYR A 127 -42.26 -10.48 -5.65
C TYR A 127 -43.24 -11.54 -5.10
N THR A 128 -43.67 -12.47 -5.94
CA THR A 128 -44.44 -13.65 -5.56
C THR A 128 -43.59 -14.86 -5.86
N ALA A 129 -43.27 -15.64 -4.84
CA ALA A 129 -42.44 -16.84 -5.00
C ALA A 129 -43.16 -17.89 -5.87
N PRO A 130 -42.56 -18.38 -6.97
CA PRO A 130 -43.16 -19.41 -7.79
C PRO A 130 -43.14 -20.81 -7.13
N ASP A 131 -42.10 -21.06 -6.32
CA ASP A 131 -41.84 -22.33 -5.64
C ASP A 131 -41.06 -22.08 -4.32
N THR A 132 -40.37 -23.09 -3.80
CA THR A 132 -39.63 -23.06 -2.54
C THR A 132 -38.09 -22.94 -2.74
N ASP A 133 -37.66 -22.70 -3.96
CA ASP A 133 -36.24 -22.59 -4.28
C ASP A 133 -35.70 -21.14 -4.13
N TRP A 134 -34.41 -20.98 -4.26
CA TRP A 134 -33.80 -19.67 -4.29
C TRP A 134 -34.03 -18.96 -5.62
N HIS A 135 -34.52 -17.72 -5.58
CA HIS A 135 -34.74 -16.87 -6.75
C HIS A 135 -34.02 -15.54 -6.60
N PHE A 136 -33.28 -15.15 -7.60
CA PHE A 136 -32.72 -13.82 -7.66
C PHE A 136 -33.73 -12.81 -8.21
N VAL A 137 -33.97 -11.71 -7.52
CA VAL A 137 -34.93 -10.70 -7.90
C VAL A 137 -34.29 -9.33 -7.98
N VAL A 138 -34.69 -8.52 -8.96
CA VAL A 138 -34.09 -7.22 -9.24
C VAL A 138 -35.16 -6.12 -9.30
N ARG A 139 -34.82 -4.95 -8.73
CA ARG A 139 -35.61 -3.73 -8.87
C ARG A 139 -34.71 -2.56 -9.19
N ALA A 140 -35.03 -1.78 -10.24
CA ALA A 140 -34.29 -0.58 -10.61
C ALA A 140 -35.03 0.71 -10.19
N THR A 141 -34.25 1.79 -9.98
CA THR A 141 -34.77 3.15 -9.80
C THR A 141 -33.79 4.14 -10.46
N ASP A 142 -34.31 5.28 -10.96
CA ASP A 142 -33.51 6.36 -11.49
C ASP A 142 -33.14 7.30 -10.35
N VAL A 143 -31.89 7.74 -10.31
CA VAL A 143 -31.33 8.58 -9.25
C VAL A 143 -30.53 9.74 -9.83
N VAL A 144 -30.39 10.80 -9.05
CA VAL A 144 -29.47 11.92 -9.35
C VAL A 144 -28.37 12.01 -8.29
N ALA A 145 -27.27 12.66 -8.61
CA ALA A 145 -26.19 12.86 -7.64
C ALA A 145 -26.71 13.62 -6.42
N GLY A 146 -26.37 13.15 -5.23
CA GLY A 146 -26.87 13.65 -3.95
C GLY A 146 -28.11 12.93 -3.41
N ASP A 147 -28.73 12.02 -4.18
CA ASP A 147 -29.80 11.18 -3.66
C ASP A 147 -29.30 10.24 -2.57
N GLU A 148 -30.19 9.83 -1.68
CA GLU A 148 -29.96 8.79 -0.69
C GLU A 148 -30.86 7.59 -0.97
N LEU A 149 -30.28 6.39 -0.95
CA LEU A 149 -30.98 5.13 -1.11
C LEU A 149 -30.87 4.22 0.13
N ASN A 150 -31.95 3.52 0.45
CA ASN A 150 -31.88 2.35 1.32
C ASN A 150 -32.58 1.17 0.61
N ALA A 151 -31.95 0.02 0.54
CA ALA A 151 -32.59 -1.22 0.07
C ALA A 151 -33.58 -1.72 1.13
N ARG A 152 -34.76 -2.20 0.73
CA ARG A 152 -35.85 -2.50 1.65
C ARG A 152 -36.63 -3.74 1.27
N PHE A 153 -37.06 -4.49 2.30
CA PHE A 153 -38.05 -5.56 2.23
C PHE A 153 -39.28 -5.16 3.04
N ILE A 154 -40.44 -5.18 2.41
CA ILE A 154 -41.69 -4.65 2.96
C ILE A 154 -42.72 -5.77 3.05
N PRO A 155 -43.22 -6.17 4.25
CA PRO A 155 -44.21 -7.21 4.44
C PRO A 155 -45.51 -6.97 3.64
N GLN A 156 -46.04 -8.02 3.02
CA GLN A 156 -47.30 -8.03 2.32
C GLN A 156 -48.27 -9.06 2.93
N SER A 157 -49.56 -8.95 2.64
CA SER A 157 -50.63 -9.80 3.24
C SER A 157 -50.42 -11.29 3.04
N SER A 158 -49.99 -11.73 1.85
CA SER A 158 -49.74 -13.13 1.54
C SER A 158 -48.38 -13.66 2.03
N GLY A 159 -47.56 -12.79 2.68
CA GLY A 159 -46.26 -13.16 3.26
C GLY A 159 -46.23 -13.07 4.79
N LEU A 160 -47.39 -12.83 5.45
CA LEU A 160 -47.41 -12.72 6.93
C LEU A 160 -47.27 -14.10 7.57
N ASN A 161 -46.41 -14.18 8.60
CA ASN A 161 -46.07 -15.41 9.33
C ASN A 161 -45.41 -16.47 8.44
N VAL A 162 -44.94 -16.10 7.25
CA VAL A 162 -44.12 -16.94 6.37
C VAL A 162 -42.65 -16.60 6.55
N ILE A 163 -41.82 -17.61 6.41
CA ILE A 163 -40.35 -17.42 6.52
C ILE A 163 -39.82 -17.00 5.15
N PHE A 164 -39.13 -15.87 5.12
CA PHE A 164 -38.30 -15.45 4.00
C PHE A 164 -36.84 -15.60 4.37
N TYR A 165 -36.03 -16.13 3.47
CA TYR A 165 -34.59 -16.10 3.55
C TYR A 165 -34.06 -15.12 2.52
N PHE A 166 -33.13 -14.28 2.92
CA PHE A 166 -32.44 -13.32 2.05
C PHE A 166 -30.95 -13.57 2.08
N ASP A 167 -30.34 -13.52 0.92
CA ASP A 167 -28.91 -13.70 0.79
C ASP A 167 -28.36 -12.87 -0.39
N ASN A 168 -27.07 -12.57 -0.38
CA ASN A 168 -26.33 -11.91 -1.45
C ASN A 168 -27.09 -10.71 -2.06
N ALA A 169 -27.45 -9.75 -1.22
CA ALA A 169 -28.08 -8.50 -1.64
C ALA A 169 -27.05 -7.55 -2.29
N TYR A 170 -27.49 -6.90 -3.34
CA TYR A 170 -26.66 -6.01 -4.14
C TYR A 170 -27.41 -4.70 -4.45
N VAL A 171 -26.71 -3.57 -4.35
CA VAL A 171 -27.13 -2.28 -4.93
C VAL A 171 -26.00 -1.69 -5.73
N GLY A 172 -26.21 -1.36 -6.99
CA GLY A 172 -25.19 -0.77 -7.85
C GLY A 172 -25.74 -0.17 -9.12
N GLU A 173 -24.88 0.53 -9.83
CA GLU A 173 -25.12 1.07 -11.16
C GLU A 173 -25.09 -0.04 -12.19
N GLY A 174 -26.14 -0.22 -12.95
CA GLY A 174 -26.22 -1.24 -13.99
C GLY A 174 -26.72 -2.60 -13.51
N LEU A 175 -26.86 -3.54 -14.44
CA LEU A 175 -27.24 -4.91 -14.14
C LEU A 175 -26.12 -5.56 -13.35
N ALA A 176 -26.38 -5.97 -12.13
CA ALA A 176 -25.50 -6.83 -11.38
C ALA A 176 -25.28 -8.12 -12.18
N GLY A 177 -24.08 -8.45 -12.54
CA GLY A 177 -23.57 -9.60 -13.28
C GLY A 177 -24.56 -10.53 -13.98
N GLY A 178 -24.19 -11.00 -15.13
CA GLY A 178 -25.06 -11.83 -15.96
C GLY A 178 -25.20 -13.28 -15.55
N ASN A 179 -25.46 -13.53 -14.29
CA ASN A 179 -25.80 -14.90 -13.89
C ASN A 179 -27.16 -15.28 -14.48
N VAL A 180 -27.20 -16.38 -15.19
CA VAL A 180 -28.41 -16.94 -15.82
C VAL A 180 -29.49 -17.29 -14.80
N GLU A 181 -29.16 -17.43 -13.57
CA GLU A 181 -30.02 -17.69 -12.43
C GLU A 181 -30.97 -16.53 -12.06
N TRP A 182 -30.81 -15.37 -12.69
CA TRP A 182 -31.73 -14.24 -12.54
C TRP A 182 -33.08 -14.44 -13.18
N ASP A 183 -33.26 -15.59 -13.76
CA ASP A 183 -34.45 -15.89 -14.55
C ASP A 183 -35.57 -16.43 -13.72
N SER A 184 -36.51 -15.57 -13.41
CA SER A 184 -37.86 -16.03 -13.21
C SER A 184 -38.45 -16.35 -14.61
N PHE A 185 -38.55 -17.62 -14.96
CA PHE A 185 -39.32 -18.07 -16.08
C PHE A 185 -40.74 -17.51 -15.99
N ASN A 186 -41.10 -16.63 -16.89
CA ASN A 186 -42.48 -16.23 -17.04
C ASN A 186 -43.18 -17.25 -18.00
N GLY A 187 -43.89 -18.21 -17.44
CA GLY A 187 -44.31 -19.50 -17.89
C GLY A 187 -44.94 -19.71 -19.25
N THR A 188 -44.88 -18.82 -20.25
CA THR A 188 -45.43 -19.06 -21.60
C THR A 188 -44.72 -18.35 -22.75
N ALA A 189 -43.94 -17.35 -22.51
CA ALA A 189 -43.02 -16.81 -23.48
C ALA A 189 -41.65 -16.93 -22.84
N LYS A 190 -40.76 -17.75 -23.38
CA LYS A 190 -39.37 -17.95 -22.88
C LYS A 190 -38.58 -16.65 -22.96
N THR A 191 -38.95 -15.72 -22.12
CA THR A 191 -38.29 -14.42 -21.94
C THR A 191 -37.65 -14.44 -20.58
N TYR A 192 -36.33 -14.58 -20.60
CA TYR A 192 -35.47 -14.42 -19.45
C TYR A 192 -35.51 -12.96 -19.03
N THR A 193 -35.56 -12.67 -17.75
CA THR A 193 -35.77 -11.31 -17.24
C THR A 193 -34.69 -10.30 -17.75
N ASN A 194 -33.53 -10.80 -18.17
CA ASN A 194 -32.42 -10.00 -18.67
C ASN A 194 -31.86 -10.52 -20.01
N PHE A 195 -32.38 -11.60 -20.58
CA PHE A 195 -31.89 -12.16 -21.83
C PHE A 195 -33.05 -12.28 -22.84
N TYR A 196 -32.88 -11.66 -24.01
CA TYR A 196 -33.82 -11.77 -25.09
C TYR A 196 -33.36 -12.85 -26.07
N GLY A 197 -34.23 -13.81 -26.31
CA GLY A 197 -33.93 -14.94 -27.15
C GLY A 197 -33.61 -14.56 -28.60
N THR A 198 -33.19 -15.57 -29.34
CA THR A 198 -32.68 -15.53 -30.72
C THR A 198 -33.28 -14.44 -31.59
N GLN A 199 -32.55 -13.36 -31.84
CA GLN A 199 -32.83 -12.47 -32.97
C GLN A 199 -32.32 -13.13 -34.26
N SER A 200 -33.12 -13.07 -35.31
CA SER A 200 -32.67 -13.45 -36.63
C SER A 200 -31.65 -12.41 -37.13
N TYR A 201 -30.39 -12.80 -37.30
CA TYR A 201 -29.46 -12.09 -38.10
C TYR A 201 -29.58 -12.68 -39.53
N GLY A 202 -30.16 -11.94 -40.46
CA GLY A 202 -30.40 -12.40 -41.83
C GLY A 202 -31.77 -13.07 -42.09
N GLY A 203 -32.79 -12.86 -41.26
CA GLY A 203 -34.22 -13.12 -41.61
C GLY A 203 -34.78 -14.45 -41.18
N SER A 204 -34.12 -15.30 -40.40
CA SER A 204 -34.68 -16.53 -39.81
C SER A 204 -34.15 -16.79 -38.39
N THR A 205 -34.89 -17.50 -37.59
CA THR A 205 -34.50 -17.97 -36.24
C THR A 205 -33.42 -19.03 -36.37
N ASN A 206 -32.19 -18.65 -36.18
CA ASN A 206 -31.03 -19.52 -36.39
C ASN A 206 -30.58 -20.28 -35.16
N GLY A 207 -31.44 -20.47 -34.20
CA GLY A 207 -31.21 -21.25 -33.01
C GLY A 207 -32.38 -21.28 -32.04
N THR A 208 -32.30 -22.18 -31.08
CA THR A 208 -33.26 -22.32 -29.98
C THR A 208 -32.53 -22.07 -28.68
N LEU A 209 -32.97 -21.04 -27.94
CA LEU A 209 -32.47 -20.71 -26.61
C LEU A 209 -33.37 -21.36 -25.54
N THR A 210 -32.77 -22.05 -24.60
CA THR A 210 -33.45 -22.69 -23.48
C THR A 210 -32.62 -22.53 -22.22
N GLU A 211 -33.23 -22.64 -21.05
CA GLU A 211 -32.54 -22.81 -19.79
C GLU A 211 -31.89 -24.18 -19.72
N ASN A 212 -30.72 -24.28 -19.14
CA ASN A 212 -30.04 -25.50 -18.80
C ASN A 212 -29.91 -25.62 -17.27
N THR A 213 -30.42 -26.73 -16.75
CA THR A 213 -30.36 -27.12 -15.32
C THR A 213 -29.43 -28.31 -15.08
N ASP A 214 -28.81 -28.84 -16.14
CA ASP A 214 -27.81 -29.91 -16.01
C ASP A 214 -26.49 -29.32 -15.46
N ALA A 215 -26.16 -29.68 -14.24
CA ALA A 215 -24.96 -29.21 -13.55
C ALA A 215 -23.65 -29.46 -14.31
N SER A 216 -23.62 -30.41 -15.26
CA SER A 216 -22.46 -30.67 -16.11
C SER A 216 -22.14 -29.50 -17.05
N TYR A 217 -23.13 -28.64 -17.32
CA TYR A 217 -23.06 -27.51 -18.22
C TYR A 217 -23.43 -26.20 -17.54
N VAL A 218 -23.21 -26.12 -16.24
CA VAL A 218 -23.29 -24.89 -15.43
C VAL A 218 -21.89 -24.54 -14.99
N LYS A 219 -21.49 -23.29 -15.20
CA LYS A 219 -20.17 -22.78 -14.81
C LYS A 219 -20.19 -22.36 -13.34
N SER A 220 -21.23 -21.64 -12.95
CA SER A 220 -21.47 -21.20 -11.57
C SER A 220 -22.96 -21.22 -11.26
N GLY A 221 -23.35 -21.27 -9.98
CA GLY A 221 -24.72 -21.26 -9.56
C GLY A 221 -25.48 -22.56 -9.91
N TYR A 222 -26.74 -22.46 -10.36
CA TYR A 222 -27.65 -23.59 -10.60
C TYR A 222 -28.02 -23.81 -12.07
N ASN A 223 -27.96 -22.76 -12.91
CA ASN A 223 -28.44 -22.76 -14.29
C ASN A 223 -27.45 -22.13 -15.24
N SER A 224 -27.50 -22.45 -16.51
CA SER A 224 -26.84 -21.75 -17.60
C SER A 224 -27.81 -21.59 -18.78
N LEU A 225 -27.48 -20.72 -19.75
CA LEU A 225 -28.22 -20.64 -21.00
C LEU A 225 -27.74 -21.70 -21.97
N SER A 226 -28.66 -22.44 -22.58
CA SER A 226 -28.39 -23.37 -23.67
C SER A 226 -28.90 -22.81 -24.98
N LEU A 227 -28.05 -22.64 -25.96
CA LEU A 227 -28.39 -22.26 -27.33
C LEU A 227 -28.03 -23.38 -28.28
N VAL A 228 -29.04 -23.94 -28.95
CA VAL A 228 -28.84 -24.91 -30.04
C VAL A 228 -28.94 -24.15 -31.37
N THR A 229 -27.83 -24.04 -32.10
CA THR A 229 -27.83 -23.39 -33.41
C THR A 229 -28.48 -24.26 -34.48
N SER A 230 -29.19 -23.64 -35.42
CA SER A 230 -29.81 -24.36 -36.56
C SER A 230 -28.76 -24.89 -37.54
N ALA A 231 -29.18 -25.83 -38.40
CA ALA A 231 -28.32 -26.34 -39.48
C ALA A 231 -27.88 -25.23 -40.46
N ASP A 232 -28.66 -24.15 -40.56
CA ASP A 232 -28.39 -23.00 -41.44
C ASP A 232 -27.50 -21.95 -40.80
N ALA A 233 -27.05 -22.12 -39.55
CA ALA A 233 -26.17 -21.17 -38.90
C ALA A 233 -24.85 -21.04 -39.68
N THR A 234 -24.46 -19.81 -40.01
CA THR A 234 -23.25 -19.45 -40.75
C THR A 234 -22.72 -18.09 -40.31
N SER A 235 -21.62 -17.65 -40.88
CA SER A 235 -21.15 -16.28 -40.65
C SER A 235 -22.16 -15.19 -41.01
N ALA A 236 -23.15 -15.48 -41.90
CA ALA A 236 -24.23 -14.57 -42.26
C ALA A 236 -25.54 -14.81 -41.53
N LYS A 237 -25.73 -16.04 -40.95
CA LYS A 237 -26.91 -16.43 -40.20
C LYS A 237 -26.48 -16.99 -38.83
N ARG A 238 -26.59 -16.21 -37.79
CA ARG A 238 -26.05 -16.52 -36.47
C ARG A 238 -27.14 -16.82 -35.44
N GLY A 239 -26.89 -17.77 -34.54
CA GLY A 239 -27.64 -17.86 -33.31
C GLY A 239 -27.22 -16.67 -32.41
N VAL A 240 -28.18 -15.98 -31.81
CA VAL A 240 -27.85 -14.72 -31.09
C VAL A 240 -28.49 -14.71 -29.70
N ILE A 241 -27.71 -14.44 -28.70
CA ILE A 241 -28.13 -14.09 -27.34
C ILE A 241 -27.95 -12.61 -27.15
N VAL A 242 -29.00 -11.89 -26.79
CA VAL A 242 -28.97 -10.44 -26.53
C VAL A 242 -29.31 -10.20 -25.07
N LEU A 243 -28.46 -9.53 -24.34
CA LEU A 243 -28.75 -9.15 -22.97
C LEU A 243 -29.63 -7.89 -22.94
N THR A 244 -30.92 -8.05 -22.82
CA THR A 244 -31.92 -6.97 -22.70
C THR A 244 -33.26 -7.55 -22.26
N ASP A 245 -34.10 -6.75 -21.63
CA ASP A 245 -35.46 -7.18 -21.34
C ASP A 245 -36.31 -7.28 -22.60
N ASN A 246 -37.42 -7.99 -22.45
CA ASN A 246 -38.37 -8.24 -23.54
C ASN A 246 -39.21 -7.02 -23.96
N SER A 247 -39.16 -5.94 -23.22
CA SER A 247 -40.03 -4.78 -23.37
C SER A 247 -39.40 -3.58 -24.05
N ASN A 248 -38.68 -3.78 -25.15
CA ASN A 248 -38.12 -2.67 -25.93
C ASN A 248 -37.03 -1.83 -25.21
N GLN A 249 -35.98 -2.47 -24.69
CA GLN A 249 -34.75 -1.80 -24.27
C GLN A 249 -34.68 -1.28 -22.84
N GLY A 250 -35.60 -1.67 -21.94
CA GLY A 250 -35.65 -1.13 -20.56
C GLY A 250 -34.46 -1.44 -19.68
N ASN A 251 -33.77 -2.57 -19.90
CA ASN A 251 -32.65 -3.03 -19.09
C ASN A 251 -31.28 -2.85 -19.77
N ARG A 252 -31.18 -2.04 -20.79
CA ARG A 252 -29.91 -1.65 -21.38
C ARG A 252 -29.24 -0.61 -20.50
N TYR A 253 -27.95 -0.78 -20.28
CA TYR A 253 -27.18 0.23 -19.58
C TYR A 253 -27.17 1.53 -20.41
N GLU A 254 -27.48 2.63 -19.75
CA GLU A 254 -27.46 3.96 -20.36
C GLU A 254 -26.16 4.67 -19.97
N HIS A 255 -25.35 5.02 -20.96
CA HIS A 255 -24.07 5.65 -20.74
C HIS A 255 -24.28 7.04 -20.08
N PRO A 256 -23.60 7.32 -18.94
CA PRO A 256 -23.71 8.62 -18.26
C PRO A 256 -22.93 9.72 -19.01
N ALA A 257 -23.11 10.96 -18.61
CA ALA A 257 -22.34 12.10 -19.12
C ALA A 257 -20.93 12.15 -18.52
N SER A 258 -20.16 11.08 -18.70
CA SER A 258 -18.77 10.95 -18.23
C SER A 258 -18.02 9.94 -19.10
N THR A 259 -16.71 10.07 -19.22
CA THR A 259 -15.93 9.06 -19.95
C THR A 259 -15.92 7.74 -19.20
N ARG A 260 -16.28 6.64 -19.87
CA ARG A 260 -16.20 5.26 -19.34
C ARG A 260 -15.65 4.30 -20.37
N LYS A 261 -14.96 3.28 -19.87
CA LYS A 261 -14.47 2.15 -20.65
C LYS A 261 -15.34 0.93 -20.37
N TYR A 262 -15.76 0.22 -21.42
CA TYR A 262 -16.60 -0.95 -21.33
C TYR A 262 -15.92 -2.17 -21.88
N GLN A 263 -16.05 -3.30 -21.19
CA GLN A 263 -15.59 -4.61 -21.64
C GLN A 263 -16.64 -5.67 -21.31
N LEU A 264 -17.04 -6.41 -22.33
CA LEU A 264 -17.94 -7.58 -22.16
C LEU A 264 -17.11 -8.83 -21.93
N SER A 265 -17.56 -9.69 -21.00
CA SER A 265 -17.06 -11.04 -20.85
C SER A 265 -18.20 -12.05 -20.75
N ALA A 266 -17.91 -13.30 -21.06
CA ALA A 266 -18.83 -14.42 -20.90
C ALA A 266 -18.04 -15.72 -20.74
N TRP A 267 -18.56 -16.66 -19.94
CA TRP A 267 -18.14 -18.05 -20.00
C TRP A 267 -18.96 -18.82 -21.00
N VAL A 268 -18.28 -19.56 -21.85
CA VAL A 268 -18.93 -20.35 -22.89
C VAL A 268 -18.38 -21.78 -22.90
N TYR A 269 -19.28 -22.74 -23.02
CA TYR A 269 -18.96 -24.15 -23.24
C TYR A 269 -19.67 -24.60 -24.52
N THR A 270 -19.02 -25.37 -25.38
CA THR A 270 -19.60 -25.84 -26.62
C THR A 270 -19.43 -27.35 -26.78
N LEU A 271 -20.42 -28.02 -27.36
CA LEU A 271 -20.33 -29.47 -27.64
C LEU A 271 -19.55 -29.79 -28.92
N GLY A 272 -19.19 -28.81 -29.71
CA GLY A 272 -18.35 -28.90 -30.90
C GLY A 272 -17.47 -27.65 -30.97
N ASP A 273 -16.32 -27.70 -31.68
CA ASP A 273 -15.51 -26.53 -31.94
C ASP A 273 -16.39 -25.43 -32.56
N ALA A 274 -16.26 -24.22 -32.06
CA ALA A 274 -17.18 -23.16 -32.43
C ALA A 274 -16.52 -21.79 -32.59
N ASP A 275 -17.02 -21.04 -33.56
CA ASP A 275 -16.72 -19.61 -33.73
C ASP A 275 -17.81 -18.76 -33.11
N ILE A 276 -17.42 -17.91 -32.18
CA ILE A 276 -18.28 -17.04 -31.40
C ILE A 276 -17.85 -15.59 -31.58
N VAL A 277 -18.81 -14.68 -31.59
CA VAL A 277 -18.57 -13.25 -31.61
C VAL A 277 -19.21 -12.62 -30.40
N LEU A 278 -18.37 -11.97 -29.59
CA LEU A 278 -18.87 -11.00 -28.62
C LEU A 278 -19.05 -9.66 -29.34
N ASN A 279 -20.18 -9.02 -29.10
CA ASN A 279 -20.47 -7.71 -29.63
C ASN A 279 -20.98 -6.80 -28.49
N THR A 280 -20.18 -5.84 -28.11
CA THR A 280 -20.67 -4.77 -27.23
C THR A 280 -21.28 -3.70 -28.09
N LYS A 281 -22.60 -3.60 -28.06
CA LYS A 281 -23.32 -2.60 -28.86
C LYS A 281 -23.44 -1.31 -28.07
N THR A 282 -23.07 -0.20 -28.72
CA THR A 282 -23.16 1.18 -28.17
C THR A 282 -24.00 2.01 -29.14
N GLY A 283 -25.15 2.51 -28.69
CA GLY A 283 -26.09 3.20 -29.58
C GLY A 283 -26.42 2.38 -30.84
N SER A 284 -26.03 2.88 -32.01
CA SER A 284 -26.17 2.18 -33.30
C SER A 284 -24.93 1.36 -33.72
N THR A 285 -23.80 1.54 -33.00
CA THR A 285 -22.51 0.95 -33.37
C THR A 285 -22.34 -0.47 -32.84
N ASN A 286 -21.73 -1.35 -33.62
CA ASN A 286 -21.38 -2.70 -33.25
C ASN A 286 -19.87 -2.83 -33.07
N ASN A 287 -19.45 -3.36 -31.94
CA ASN A 287 -18.03 -3.57 -31.62
C ASN A 287 -17.79 -5.08 -31.47
N PHE A 288 -17.32 -5.71 -32.54
CA PHE A 288 -17.18 -7.16 -32.66
C PHE A 288 -15.81 -7.67 -32.18
N SER A 289 -15.81 -8.71 -31.34
CA SER A 289 -14.64 -9.49 -30.96
C SER A 289 -14.87 -10.95 -31.28
N ASN A 290 -14.02 -11.55 -32.14
CA ASN A 290 -14.15 -12.92 -32.60
C ASN A 290 -13.35 -13.89 -31.74
N HIS A 291 -13.92 -15.05 -31.45
CA HIS A 291 -13.31 -16.12 -30.65
C HIS A 291 -13.54 -17.45 -31.31
N SER A 292 -12.52 -18.32 -31.34
CA SER A 292 -12.63 -19.72 -31.69
C SER A 292 -12.49 -20.57 -30.44
N ILE A 293 -13.50 -21.38 -30.11
CA ILE A 293 -13.61 -22.11 -28.87
C ILE A 293 -13.49 -23.61 -29.16
N THR A 294 -12.63 -24.27 -28.40
CA THR A 294 -12.48 -25.72 -28.42
C THR A 294 -13.64 -26.41 -27.69
N ALA A 295 -14.16 -27.48 -28.28
CA ALA A 295 -15.23 -28.25 -27.71
C ALA A 295 -14.96 -28.78 -26.30
N ASN A 296 -16.03 -28.94 -25.51
CA ASN A 296 -16.05 -29.63 -24.21
C ASN A 296 -15.18 -29.00 -23.12
N THR A 297 -14.97 -27.70 -23.20
CA THR A 297 -14.21 -26.94 -22.17
C THR A 297 -14.86 -25.59 -21.92
N TRP A 298 -15.11 -25.24 -20.65
CA TRP A 298 -15.53 -23.89 -20.29
C TRP A 298 -14.41 -22.90 -20.63
N THR A 299 -14.69 -21.96 -21.50
CA THR A 299 -13.75 -20.93 -21.93
C THR A 299 -14.31 -19.55 -21.66
N GLN A 300 -13.57 -18.74 -20.95
CA GLN A 300 -13.95 -17.34 -20.76
C GLN A 300 -13.49 -16.53 -21.98
N ILE A 301 -14.40 -15.73 -22.52
CA ILE A 301 -14.16 -14.88 -23.69
C ILE A 301 -14.45 -13.41 -23.36
N PHE A 302 -13.75 -12.51 -24.03
CA PHE A 302 -13.78 -11.09 -23.74
C PHE A 302 -13.92 -10.25 -25.01
N SER A 303 -14.65 -9.13 -24.92
CA SER A 303 -14.63 -8.13 -25.98
C SER A 303 -13.40 -7.24 -25.89
N SER A 304 -13.10 -6.54 -26.98
CA SER A 304 -12.22 -5.37 -26.92
C SER A 304 -12.80 -4.32 -25.96
N ILE A 305 -11.94 -3.50 -25.37
CA ILE A 305 -12.35 -2.35 -24.57
C ILE A 305 -12.90 -1.26 -25.50
N ILE A 306 -14.03 -0.67 -25.10
CA ILE A 306 -14.69 0.43 -25.80
C ILE A 306 -14.69 1.62 -24.86
N THR A 307 -14.20 2.76 -25.33
CA THR A 307 -14.27 4.02 -24.58
C THR A 307 -15.42 4.84 -25.16
N LEU A 308 -16.36 5.26 -24.31
CA LEU A 308 -17.39 6.26 -24.61
C LEU A 308 -17.08 7.50 -23.76
N ASP A 309 -17.35 8.66 -24.30
CA ASP A 309 -17.13 9.94 -23.61
C ASP A 309 -18.46 10.61 -23.23
N ALA A 310 -18.37 11.82 -22.68
CA ALA A 310 -19.56 12.54 -22.25
C ALA A 310 -20.53 12.91 -23.38
N ASP A 311 -20.05 12.96 -24.63
CA ASP A 311 -20.87 13.27 -25.81
C ASP A 311 -21.76 12.09 -26.22
N ASP A 312 -21.38 10.87 -25.78
CA ASP A 312 -22.16 9.64 -25.97
C ASP A 312 -23.21 9.42 -24.88
N ALA A 313 -23.47 10.42 -24.02
CA ALA A 313 -24.43 10.31 -22.94
C ALA A 313 -25.85 9.93 -23.43
N GLY A 314 -26.43 8.93 -22.78
CA GLY A 314 -27.73 8.39 -23.16
C GLY A 314 -27.67 7.23 -24.18
N ASP A 315 -26.50 6.95 -24.74
CA ASP A 315 -26.31 5.78 -25.57
C ASP A 315 -26.55 4.48 -24.79
N LYS A 316 -27.22 3.55 -25.41
CA LYS A 316 -27.51 2.24 -24.81
C LYS A 316 -26.37 1.28 -25.05
N VAL A 317 -25.74 0.82 -23.97
CA VAL A 317 -24.66 -0.19 -24.00
C VAL A 317 -25.23 -1.53 -23.58
N TYR A 318 -24.99 -2.56 -24.36
CA TYR A 318 -25.49 -3.91 -24.07
C TYR A 318 -24.71 -5.00 -24.81
N PRO A 319 -24.56 -6.19 -24.20
CA PRO A 319 -23.88 -7.32 -24.80
C PRO A 319 -24.74 -8.09 -25.77
N ILE A 320 -24.12 -8.60 -26.82
CA ILE A 320 -24.67 -9.55 -27.77
C ILE A 320 -23.65 -10.68 -27.97
N ILE A 321 -24.08 -11.91 -27.82
CA ILE A 321 -23.26 -13.11 -28.09
C ILE A 321 -23.80 -13.80 -29.33
N GLN A 322 -22.93 -14.02 -30.31
CA GLN A 322 -23.33 -14.58 -31.61
C GLN A 322 -22.55 -15.86 -31.91
N PHE A 323 -23.26 -16.90 -32.28
CA PHE A 323 -22.75 -18.24 -32.58
C PHE A 323 -22.89 -18.53 -34.07
N LYS A 324 -21.77 -18.82 -34.75
CA LYS A 324 -21.68 -19.03 -36.20
C LYS A 324 -21.69 -20.50 -36.58
N THR A 325 -21.37 -21.40 -35.66
CA THR A 325 -21.26 -22.83 -35.93
C THR A 325 -22.62 -23.48 -36.02
N PRO A 326 -22.95 -24.21 -37.12
CA PRO A 326 -24.24 -24.83 -37.30
C PRO A 326 -24.42 -26.11 -36.45
N SER A 327 -25.65 -26.44 -36.14
CA SER A 327 -26.06 -27.70 -35.47
C SER A 327 -25.27 -28.04 -34.23
N THR A 328 -24.87 -27.00 -33.46
CA THR A 328 -24.05 -27.14 -32.26
C THR A 328 -24.81 -26.61 -31.05
N THR A 329 -24.65 -27.27 -29.91
CA THR A 329 -25.14 -26.80 -28.62
C THR A 329 -24.07 -26.01 -27.89
N HIS A 330 -24.44 -24.83 -27.47
CA HIS A 330 -23.60 -23.91 -26.72
C HIS A 330 -24.26 -23.64 -25.38
N TYR A 331 -23.45 -23.59 -24.33
CA TYR A 331 -23.87 -23.13 -23.02
C TYR A 331 -23.15 -21.83 -22.68
N VAL A 332 -23.87 -20.88 -22.12
CA VAL A 332 -23.37 -19.56 -21.75
C VAL A 332 -23.75 -19.28 -20.33
N ASP A 333 -22.76 -18.80 -19.60
CA ASP A 333 -22.91 -18.49 -18.19
C ASP A 333 -22.06 -17.27 -17.84
N ASP A 334 -22.29 -16.65 -16.70
CA ASP A 334 -21.47 -15.56 -16.14
C ASP A 334 -21.16 -14.47 -17.19
N VAL A 335 -22.19 -13.86 -17.76
CA VAL A 335 -22.05 -12.76 -18.73
C VAL A 335 -22.00 -11.42 -18.01
N TYR A 336 -20.91 -10.70 -18.18
CA TYR A 336 -20.70 -9.40 -17.52
C TYR A 336 -20.40 -8.29 -18.51
N LEU A 337 -21.01 -7.14 -18.32
CA LEU A 337 -20.60 -5.88 -18.91
C LEU A 337 -19.88 -5.06 -17.86
N ASN A 338 -18.55 -5.00 -17.97
CA ASN A 338 -17.71 -4.25 -17.03
C ASN A 338 -17.44 -2.86 -17.57
N TRP A 339 -17.23 -1.88 -16.69
CA TRP A 339 -16.77 -0.54 -17.03
C TRP A 339 -15.68 -0.04 -16.08
N ASP A 340 -14.94 0.99 -16.53
CA ASP A 340 -13.82 1.60 -15.81
C ASP A 340 -12.66 0.65 -15.48
N GLY A 341 -12.49 -0.40 -16.29
CA GLY A 341 -11.44 -1.41 -16.11
C GLY A 341 -11.76 -2.41 -14.98
N ILE A 342 -10.81 -3.27 -14.68
CA ILE A 342 -10.87 -4.24 -13.59
C ILE A 342 -10.08 -3.72 -12.41
N LYS A 343 -10.73 -3.56 -11.25
CA LYS A 343 -10.08 -3.09 -10.04
C LYS A 343 -9.68 -4.24 -9.14
N TRP A 344 -8.50 -4.16 -8.57
CA TRP A 344 -8.11 -5.00 -7.46
C TRP A 344 -8.85 -4.56 -6.19
N GLU A 345 -9.49 -5.49 -5.50
CA GLU A 345 -10.18 -5.26 -4.22
C GLU A 345 -9.49 -5.97 -3.05
N GLY A 346 -8.79 -7.08 -3.31
CA GLY A 346 -8.02 -7.83 -2.32
C GLY A 346 -8.86 -8.35 -1.15
N GLY A 347 -10.17 -8.53 -1.37
CA GLY A 347 -11.12 -8.84 -0.30
C GLY A 347 -10.92 -10.22 0.32
N THR A 348 -10.31 -11.15 -0.40
CA THR A 348 -10.13 -12.54 0.05
C THR A 348 -8.66 -12.85 0.38
N SER A 349 -7.72 -12.41 -0.45
CA SER A 349 -6.29 -12.73 -0.31
C SER A 349 -5.44 -11.78 -1.16
N SER A 350 -4.13 -12.01 -1.20
CA SER A 350 -3.19 -11.34 -2.12
C SER A 350 -3.00 -12.09 -3.45
N ASP A 351 -3.64 -13.22 -3.65
CA ASP A 351 -3.44 -14.03 -4.84
C ASP A 351 -4.11 -13.40 -6.07
N TRP A 352 -3.29 -13.07 -7.10
CA TRP A 352 -3.74 -12.50 -8.37
C TRP A 352 -4.77 -13.40 -9.08
N ASP A 353 -4.58 -14.71 -9.02
CA ASP A 353 -5.40 -15.67 -9.75
C ASP A 353 -6.74 -15.99 -9.06
N THR A 354 -6.97 -15.44 -7.88
CA THR A 354 -8.25 -15.54 -7.18
C THR A 354 -9.25 -14.51 -7.71
N ALA A 355 -10.25 -14.94 -8.42
CA ALA A 355 -11.28 -14.12 -9.07
C ALA A 355 -11.99 -13.15 -8.10
N SER A 356 -12.29 -13.60 -6.87
CA SER A 356 -12.95 -12.80 -5.83
C SER A 356 -12.11 -11.65 -5.26
N ASN A 357 -10.84 -11.54 -5.64
CA ASN A 357 -10.02 -10.39 -5.33
C ASN A 357 -10.20 -9.22 -6.32
N TRP A 358 -10.96 -9.44 -7.40
CA TRP A 358 -11.18 -8.47 -8.47
C TRP A 358 -12.62 -7.95 -8.47
N SER A 359 -12.81 -6.67 -8.78
CA SER A 359 -14.13 -6.03 -8.81
C SER A 359 -15.13 -6.66 -9.78
N SER A 360 -14.61 -7.35 -10.78
CA SER A 360 -15.40 -8.07 -11.78
C SER A 360 -15.60 -9.56 -11.43
N ASN A 361 -15.08 -10.00 -10.29
CA ASN A 361 -14.99 -11.42 -9.93
C ASN A 361 -14.37 -12.30 -11.04
N MET A 362 -13.40 -11.72 -11.77
CA MET A 362 -12.68 -12.34 -12.89
C MET A 362 -11.21 -12.02 -12.78
N VAL A 363 -10.38 -13.02 -13.02
CA VAL A 363 -8.94 -12.79 -13.18
C VAL A 363 -8.71 -11.98 -14.46
N PRO A 364 -7.92 -10.90 -14.44
CA PRO A 364 -7.60 -10.11 -15.62
C PRO A 364 -6.98 -10.94 -16.74
N ASN A 365 -7.23 -10.56 -17.97
CA ASN A 365 -6.82 -11.24 -19.20
C ASN A 365 -6.02 -10.29 -20.12
N PRO A 366 -5.47 -10.75 -21.27
CA PRO A 366 -4.59 -9.95 -22.13
C PRO A 366 -5.14 -8.60 -22.63
N VAL A 367 -6.46 -8.40 -22.63
CA VAL A 367 -7.06 -7.12 -23.03
C VAL A 367 -7.59 -6.31 -21.85
N SER A 368 -7.38 -6.77 -20.60
CA SER A 368 -7.80 -6.06 -19.41
C SER A 368 -6.91 -4.88 -19.11
N GLU A 369 -7.53 -3.74 -18.83
CA GLU A 369 -6.89 -2.63 -18.12
C GLU A 369 -7.19 -2.78 -16.63
N VAL A 370 -6.16 -2.82 -15.81
CA VAL A 370 -6.24 -3.13 -14.38
C VAL A 370 -5.94 -1.89 -13.57
N THR A 371 -6.69 -1.66 -12.50
CA THR A 371 -6.40 -0.61 -11.52
C THR A 371 -6.13 -1.23 -10.15
N ILE A 372 -5.05 -0.83 -9.50
CA ILE A 372 -4.73 -1.18 -8.12
C ILE A 372 -4.87 0.09 -7.26
N PRO A 373 -5.99 0.26 -6.54
CA PRO A 373 -6.23 1.45 -5.71
C PRO A 373 -5.47 1.38 -4.39
N SER A 374 -5.20 2.53 -3.78
CA SER A 374 -4.60 2.63 -2.45
C SER A 374 -5.57 2.25 -1.31
N GLY A 375 -5.04 2.07 -0.10
CA GLY A 375 -5.83 1.87 1.11
C GLY A 375 -6.39 0.46 1.32
N LEU A 376 -5.87 -0.53 0.61
CA LEU A 376 -6.30 -1.93 0.73
C LEU A 376 -5.44 -2.70 1.75
N SER A 377 -6.05 -3.69 2.39
CA SER A 377 -5.35 -4.58 3.31
C SER A 377 -4.49 -5.64 2.60
N ASN A 378 -4.89 -6.07 1.41
CA ASN A 378 -4.19 -7.07 0.62
C ASN A 378 -3.88 -6.49 -0.77
N TYR A 379 -2.63 -6.47 -1.16
CA TYR A 379 -2.18 -6.13 -2.51
C TYR A 379 -1.81 -7.37 -3.31
N PRO A 380 -1.84 -7.32 -4.66
CA PRO A 380 -1.73 -8.51 -5.49
C PRO A 380 -0.31 -9.09 -5.58
N THR A 381 -0.24 -10.43 -5.49
CA THR A 381 0.93 -11.24 -5.84
C THR A 381 0.59 -12.09 -7.06
N ALA A 382 1.29 -11.86 -8.17
CA ALA A 382 1.22 -12.66 -9.39
C ALA A 382 2.26 -13.80 -9.32
N ALA A 383 1.85 -14.97 -8.84
CA ALA A 383 2.71 -16.15 -8.74
C ALA A 383 2.73 -16.98 -10.04
N SER A 384 1.73 -16.86 -10.88
CA SER A 384 1.60 -17.45 -12.22
C SER A 384 1.95 -16.43 -13.32
N ALA A 385 2.07 -16.90 -14.56
CA ALA A 385 2.27 -16.03 -15.72
C ALA A 385 1.04 -15.15 -15.97
N VAL A 386 1.21 -13.85 -15.96
CA VAL A 386 0.17 -12.86 -16.19
C VAL A 386 0.36 -12.16 -17.52
N THR A 387 -0.73 -11.96 -18.26
CA THR A 387 -0.77 -11.08 -19.43
C THR A 387 -1.99 -10.17 -19.31
N VAL A 388 -1.77 -8.86 -19.33
CA VAL A 388 -2.81 -7.82 -19.29
C VAL A 388 -2.46 -6.70 -20.28
N ALA A 389 -3.42 -5.87 -20.64
CA ALA A 389 -3.14 -4.70 -21.47
C ALA A 389 -2.32 -3.65 -20.68
N SER A 390 -2.79 -3.31 -19.48
CA SER A 390 -2.11 -2.37 -18.60
C SER A 390 -2.50 -2.55 -17.14
N VAL A 391 -1.64 -2.04 -16.24
CA VAL A 391 -1.90 -1.90 -14.81
C VAL A 391 -1.66 -0.45 -14.40
N ASP A 392 -2.65 0.21 -13.83
CA ASP A 392 -2.54 1.54 -13.23
C ASP A 392 -2.49 1.39 -11.70
N MET A 393 -1.36 1.71 -11.12
CA MET A 393 -1.09 1.60 -9.68
C MET A 393 -1.12 2.98 -9.05
N ALA A 394 -2.01 3.18 -8.09
CA ALA A 394 -2.06 4.39 -7.28
C ALA A 394 -0.85 4.49 -6.33
N ALA A 395 -0.59 5.68 -5.80
CA ALA A 395 0.42 5.88 -4.76
C ALA A 395 0.13 5.01 -3.52
N GLY A 396 1.17 4.47 -2.90
CA GLY A 396 1.04 3.62 -1.70
C GLY A 396 0.54 2.20 -1.99
N THR A 397 0.51 1.78 -3.24
CA THR A 397 0.14 0.42 -3.65
C THR A 397 1.34 -0.49 -3.85
N SER A 398 1.09 -1.78 -4.00
CA SER A 398 2.12 -2.80 -4.15
C SER A 398 1.68 -3.89 -5.11
N LEU A 399 2.56 -4.28 -6.03
CA LEU A 399 2.37 -5.43 -6.91
C LEU A 399 3.65 -6.25 -6.93
N ILE A 400 3.57 -7.50 -6.48
CA ILE A 400 4.66 -8.48 -6.54
C ILE A 400 4.40 -9.43 -7.70
N SER A 401 5.42 -9.68 -8.52
CA SER A 401 5.35 -10.69 -9.56
C SER A 401 6.55 -11.63 -9.50
N THR A 402 6.29 -12.88 -9.18
CA THR A 402 7.33 -13.93 -9.11
C THR A 402 7.38 -14.78 -10.38
N SER A 403 6.59 -14.43 -11.40
CA SER A 403 6.51 -15.13 -12.68
C SER A 403 6.55 -14.14 -13.85
N THR A 404 6.41 -14.61 -15.08
CA THR A 404 6.34 -13.75 -16.26
C THR A 404 5.14 -12.82 -16.17
N PHE A 405 5.36 -11.52 -16.33
CA PHE A 405 4.31 -10.53 -16.35
C PHE A 405 4.41 -9.69 -17.63
N SER A 406 3.35 -9.69 -18.43
CA SER A 406 3.26 -8.94 -19.69
C SER A 406 2.16 -7.90 -19.59
N GLY A 407 2.46 -6.68 -19.96
CA GLY A 407 1.57 -5.52 -19.93
C GLY A 407 2.32 -4.27 -19.51
N THR A 408 1.76 -3.09 -19.84
CA THR A 408 2.31 -1.82 -19.38
C THR A 408 1.90 -1.58 -17.94
N VAL A 409 2.86 -1.26 -17.08
CA VAL A 409 2.61 -0.90 -15.67
C VAL A 409 2.92 0.57 -15.48
N LYS A 410 1.93 1.30 -14.98
CA LYS A 410 2.06 2.69 -14.56
C LYS A 410 1.99 2.75 -13.04
N TYR A 411 3.03 3.23 -12.39
CA TYR A 411 3.07 3.45 -10.95
C TYR A 411 3.04 4.94 -10.64
N THR A 412 2.01 5.41 -9.96
CA THR A 412 1.86 6.80 -9.53
C THR A 412 2.46 6.98 -8.14
N ARG A 413 3.15 8.10 -7.91
CA ARG A 413 3.64 8.50 -6.61
C ARG A 413 3.19 9.91 -6.29
N THR A 414 2.50 10.07 -5.18
CA THR A 414 2.15 11.38 -4.62
C THR A 414 3.35 11.93 -3.86
N LEU A 415 3.77 13.14 -4.18
CA LEU A 415 4.81 13.86 -3.46
C LEU A 415 4.15 14.82 -2.46
N ALA A 416 4.80 15.01 -1.31
CA ALA A 416 4.26 15.88 -0.26
C ALA A 416 4.13 17.34 -0.72
N ASP A 417 3.26 18.08 -0.06
CA ASP A 417 2.81 19.43 -0.46
C ASP A 417 3.75 20.54 0.00
N THR A 418 5.02 20.47 -0.39
CA THR A 418 5.97 21.57 -0.11
C THR A 418 6.73 21.95 -1.38
N SER A 419 6.69 23.22 -1.75
CA SER A 419 7.16 23.74 -3.05
C SER A 419 8.67 23.77 -3.25
N ASP A 420 9.45 23.62 -2.18
CA ASP A 420 10.90 23.79 -2.23
C ASP A 420 11.71 22.51 -1.98
N ASP A 421 11.07 21.34 -1.88
CA ASP A 421 11.73 20.12 -1.46
C ASP A 421 12.19 19.25 -2.62
N TRP A 422 13.30 18.58 -2.38
CA TRP A 422 13.81 17.49 -3.17
C TRP A 422 13.24 16.15 -2.70
N TYR A 423 12.96 15.25 -3.63
CA TYR A 423 12.51 13.90 -3.34
C TYR A 423 13.48 12.89 -3.93
N LEU A 424 13.80 11.86 -3.16
CA LEU A 424 14.65 10.77 -3.61
C LEU A 424 13.80 9.68 -4.24
N VAL A 425 13.98 9.45 -5.54
CA VAL A 425 13.15 8.55 -6.33
C VAL A 425 13.96 7.68 -7.29
N SER A 426 13.32 6.66 -7.86
CA SER A 426 13.76 5.95 -9.05
C SER A 426 12.57 5.29 -9.75
N SER A 427 12.78 4.78 -10.98
CA SER A 427 11.74 4.03 -11.66
C SER A 427 11.60 2.62 -11.08
N PRO A 428 10.39 2.23 -10.60
CA PRO A 428 10.11 0.87 -10.16
C PRO A 428 9.76 -0.07 -11.33
N VAL A 429 9.75 0.43 -12.56
CA VAL A 429 9.45 -0.30 -13.79
C VAL A 429 10.61 -0.28 -14.77
N ASN A 430 10.66 -1.25 -15.68
CA ASN A 430 11.64 -1.30 -16.76
C ASN A 430 11.32 -0.28 -17.85
N ALA A 431 12.35 0.15 -18.55
CA ALA A 431 12.28 0.93 -19.79
C ALA A 431 11.59 2.31 -19.67
N GLN A 432 11.43 2.86 -18.44
CA GLN A 432 11.03 4.27 -18.32
C GLN A 432 12.14 5.15 -18.86
N ASP A 433 11.86 5.80 -19.97
CA ASP A 433 12.77 6.75 -20.61
C ASP A 433 12.82 8.07 -19.84
N ILE A 434 14.05 8.59 -19.62
CA ILE A 434 14.28 9.82 -18.86
C ILE A 434 13.80 11.04 -19.63
N ASP A 435 13.97 11.08 -20.96
CA ASP A 435 13.54 12.22 -21.77
C ASP A 435 12.02 12.34 -21.79
N VAL A 436 11.32 11.19 -21.87
CA VAL A 436 9.85 11.13 -21.77
C VAL A 436 9.39 11.59 -20.38
N PHE A 437 10.08 11.15 -19.33
CA PHE A 437 9.78 11.56 -17.95
C PHE A 437 9.96 13.08 -17.78
N ILE A 438 11.08 13.64 -18.23
CA ILE A 438 11.37 15.08 -18.18
C ILE A 438 10.30 15.90 -18.92
N ALA A 439 9.90 15.44 -20.10
CA ALA A 439 8.92 16.16 -20.93
C ALA A 439 7.51 16.16 -20.33
N ARG A 440 7.20 15.15 -19.52
CA ARG A 440 5.87 14.93 -18.94
C ARG A 440 5.71 15.54 -17.57
N GLU A 441 6.71 15.33 -16.70
CA GLU A 441 6.61 15.79 -15.32
C GLU A 441 6.96 17.29 -15.21
N GLY A 442 6.23 18.00 -14.38
CA GLY A 442 6.43 19.43 -14.14
C GLY A 442 7.67 19.70 -13.26
N LEU A 443 8.87 19.42 -13.77
CA LEU A 443 10.11 19.60 -13.02
C LEU A 443 10.47 21.08 -12.85
N ALA A 444 11.05 21.45 -11.70
CA ALA A 444 11.53 22.79 -11.44
C ALA A 444 12.65 23.19 -12.42
N SER A 445 12.74 24.47 -12.75
CA SER A 445 13.86 25.04 -13.51
C SER A 445 14.99 25.42 -12.56
N GLY A 446 16.21 25.01 -12.88
CA GLY A 446 17.40 25.46 -12.18
C GLY A 446 17.78 26.92 -12.52
N THR A 447 18.65 27.49 -11.73
CA THR A 447 19.11 28.89 -11.89
C THR A 447 20.34 29.04 -12.79
N THR A 448 21.00 27.92 -13.11
CA THR A 448 22.26 27.91 -13.91
C THR A 448 22.17 26.82 -14.99
N ASP A 449 22.84 27.04 -16.12
CA ASP A 449 23.15 26.07 -17.17
C ASP A 449 21.96 25.30 -17.74
N ASN A 450 20.76 25.87 -17.74
CA ASN A 450 19.51 25.19 -18.10
C ASN A 450 19.22 23.91 -17.29
N ASN A 451 19.79 23.78 -16.12
CA ASN A 451 19.51 22.66 -15.24
C ASN A 451 18.01 22.58 -14.92
N ILE A 452 17.53 21.36 -14.72
CA ILE A 452 16.15 21.08 -14.31
C ILE A 452 16.15 20.33 -12.98
N GLY A 453 15.02 20.27 -12.33
CA GLY A 453 14.80 19.58 -11.07
C GLY A 453 14.89 18.05 -11.17
N LEU A 454 15.89 17.56 -11.87
CA LEU A 454 16.26 16.13 -11.91
C LEU A 454 17.79 16.04 -11.82
N THR A 455 18.28 15.23 -10.91
CA THR A 455 19.70 15.04 -10.71
C THR A 455 20.03 13.62 -10.28
N GLN A 456 21.25 13.21 -10.53
CA GLN A 456 21.83 11.96 -10.01
C GLN A 456 23.10 12.29 -9.25
N ARG A 457 23.38 11.53 -8.20
CA ARG A 457 24.67 11.65 -7.52
C ARG A 457 25.74 11.04 -8.40
N TYR A 458 26.81 11.80 -8.56
CA TYR A 458 28.00 11.37 -9.28
C TYR A 458 29.13 11.23 -8.25
N ASN A 459 29.56 10.02 -8.03
CA ASN A 459 30.57 9.74 -7.01
C ASN A 459 31.94 9.63 -7.66
N THR A 460 32.60 10.77 -7.86
CA THR A 460 33.94 10.85 -8.45
C THR A 460 34.93 11.47 -7.48
N GLY A 461 35.02 11.06 -6.28
CA GLY A 461 35.94 11.66 -5.33
C GLY A 461 35.69 13.17 -5.03
N THR A 462 34.79 13.80 -5.75
CA THR A 462 34.38 15.21 -5.56
C THR A 462 32.99 15.33 -4.92
N ASP A 463 32.28 14.22 -4.79
CA ASP A 463 30.96 14.16 -4.15
C ASP A 463 29.94 15.15 -4.72
N THR A 464 29.85 15.22 -6.05
CA THR A 464 29.02 16.19 -6.75
C THR A 464 27.76 15.59 -7.32
N TRP A 465 26.74 16.44 -7.48
CA TRP A 465 25.49 16.12 -8.16
C TRP A 465 25.57 16.53 -9.65
N THR A 466 25.09 15.64 -10.53
CA THR A 466 24.97 15.93 -11.97
C THR A 466 23.52 16.17 -12.30
N TYR A 467 23.22 17.36 -12.81
CA TYR A 467 21.88 17.77 -13.19
C TYR A 467 21.60 17.43 -14.66
N TYR A 468 20.35 17.06 -14.92
CA TYR A 468 19.81 16.98 -16.27
C TYR A 468 19.46 18.37 -16.78
N GLN A 469 19.44 18.57 -18.08
CA GLN A 469 19.28 19.90 -18.67
C GLN A 469 18.05 19.98 -19.56
N SER A 470 17.35 21.12 -19.50
CA SER A 470 16.25 21.45 -20.40
C SER A 470 16.74 21.55 -21.83
N GLY A 471 16.02 20.94 -22.76
CA GLY A 471 16.35 20.95 -24.20
C GLY A 471 17.44 19.97 -24.60
N ALA A 472 18.09 19.26 -23.69
CA ALA A 472 18.94 18.11 -24.00
C ALA A 472 18.10 16.83 -24.06
N SER A 473 18.62 15.82 -24.80
CA SER A 473 17.94 14.53 -25.00
C SER A 473 18.96 13.40 -25.18
N GLY A 474 18.49 12.17 -25.22
CA GLY A 474 19.32 10.98 -25.38
C GLY A 474 19.86 10.46 -24.04
N TYR A 475 19.18 10.76 -22.94
CA TYR A 475 19.57 10.32 -21.61
C TYR A 475 19.31 8.81 -21.37
N GLY A 476 18.47 8.19 -22.20
CA GLY A 476 18.10 6.78 -22.08
C GLY A 476 17.16 6.51 -20.90
N ASN A 477 17.17 5.28 -20.42
CA ASN A 477 16.24 4.84 -19.38
C ASN A 477 16.79 5.05 -17.96
N PHE A 478 15.88 5.20 -16.98
CA PHE A 478 16.25 5.08 -15.57
C PHE A 478 16.97 3.76 -15.31
N THR A 479 18.12 3.83 -14.68
CA THR A 479 18.90 2.63 -14.34
C THR A 479 18.29 1.93 -13.12
N PRO A 480 18.00 0.62 -13.18
CA PRO A 480 17.44 -0.13 -12.06
C PRO A 480 18.27 0.02 -10.79
N GLY A 481 17.59 0.27 -9.67
CA GLY A 481 18.23 0.39 -8.35
C GLY A 481 19.14 1.61 -8.16
N LYS A 482 19.26 2.48 -9.15
CA LYS A 482 19.99 3.75 -9.03
C LYS A 482 19.05 4.84 -8.51
N GLY A 483 19.49 5.60 -7.51
CA GLY A 483 18.75 6.73 -6.99
C GLY A 483 18.86 7.98 -7.86
N TYR A 484 17.78 8.74 -7.90
CA TYR A 484 17.68 10.06 -8.55
C TYR A 484 16.98 11.02 -7.57
N ALA A 485 17.33 12.30 -7.61
CA ALA A 485 16.61 13.30 -6.87
C ALA A 485 15.80 14.18 -7.83
N ILE A 486 14.56 14.47 -7.47
CA ILE A 486 13.67 15.32 -8.26
C ILE A 486 13.13 16.47 -7.42
N LYS A 487 12.88 17.59 -8.10
CA LYS A 487 12.20 18.77 -7.55
C LYS A 487 11.13 19.20 -8.53
N LEU A 488 9.90 19.38 -8.07
CA LEU A 488 8.78 19.84 -8.89
C LEU A 488 8.71 21.37 -8.93
N ALA A 489 8.18 21.90 -10.03
CA ALA A 489 7.90 23.33 -10.17
C ALA A 489 6.67 23.76 -9.35
N THR A 490 5.74 22.83 -9.11
CA THR A 490 4.52 23.05 -8.35
C THR A 490 4.40 21.95 -7.31
N ALA A 491 4.15 22.32 -6.07
CA ALA A 491 3.97 21.40 -4.96
C ALA A 491 2.71 20.52 -5.11
N GLY A 492 2.70 19.36 -4.44
CA GLY A 492 1.52 18.49 -4.31
C GLY A 492 1.10 17.79 -5.59
N GLN A 493 1.96 17.73 -6.61
CA GLN A 493 1.67 17.01 -7.84
C GLN A 493 2.10 15.54 -7.75
N ASP A 494 1.32 14.69 -8.37
CA ASP A 494 1.71 13.32 -8.61
C ASP A 494 2.72 13.25 -9.75
N ILE A 495 3.68 12.33 -9.62
CA ILE A 495 4.52 11.85 -10.71
C ILE A 495 4.17 10.40 -11.01
N TYR A 496 4.49 9.93 -12.21
CA TYR A 496 4.36 8.51 -12.49
C TYR A 496 5.50 7.94 -13.31
N PHE A 497 5.72 6.64 -13.17
CA PHE A 497 6.65 5.86 -13.97
C PHE A 497 5.85 4.83 -14.76
N GLU A 498 6.21 4.66 -16.03
CA GLU A 498 5.50 3.77 -16.93
C GLU A 498 6.47 2.86 -17.68
N GLY A 499 6.18 1.56 -17.70
CA GLY A 499 7.04 0.57 -18.35
C GLY A 499 6.54 -0.85 -18.13
N THR A 500 7.43 -1.82 -18.03
CA THR A 500 7.08 -3.21 -17.68
C THR A 500 7.54 -3.53 -16.26
N ILE A 501 6.87 -4.50 -15.62
CA ILE A 501 7.26 -4.91 -14.27
C ILE A 501 8.68 -5.50 -14.24
N ARG A 502 9.37 -5.34 -13.12
CA ARG A 502 10.61 -6.07 -12.84
C ARG A 502 10.29 -7.32 -12.02
N ASN A 503 10.65 -8.46 -12.55
CA ASN A 503 10.45 -9.77 -11.93
C ASN A 503 11.76 -10.58 -11.94
N SER A 504 12.87 -9.93 -11.68
CA SER A 504 14.19 -10.55 -11.54
C SER A 504 15.05 -9.76 -10.57
N ASP A 505 16.02 -10.44 -9.96
CA ASP A 505 16.98 -9.82 -9.06
C ASP A 505 17.70 -8.66 -9.75
N GLN A 506 17.88 -7.58 -9.01
CA GLN A 506 18.63 -6.41 -9.42
C GLN A 506 19.86 -6.25 -8.54
N SER A 507 20.80 -5.43 -8.98
CA SER A 507 21.99 -5.15 -8.19
C SER A 507 22.62 -3.82 -8.57
N ARG A 508 23.42 -3.27 -7.64
CA ARG A 508 24.18 -2.04 -7.86
C ARG A 508 25.61 -2.20 -7.41
N THR A 509 26.56 -1.99 -8.30
CA THR A 509 27.96 -1.87 -7.91
C THR A 509 28.13 -0.63 -7.02
N LEU A 510 28.70 -0.81 -5.84
CA LEU A 510 28.95 0.28 -4.91
C LEU A 510 30.27 0.95 -5.27
N ASP A 511 30.25 2.28 -5.25
CA ASP A 511 31.44 3.10 -5.35
C ASP A 511 32.05 3.21 -3.95
N THR A 512 33.36 2.99 -3.86
CA THR A 512 34.13 3.02 -2.63
C THR A 512 34.96 4.28 -2.48
N SER A 513 34.88 5.20 -3.47
CA SER A 513 35.63 6.46 -3.46
C SER A 513 34.95 7.51 -2.56
N ALA A 514 35.67 8.56 -2.27
CA ALA A 514 35.23 9.68 -1.42
C ALA A 514 34.70 9.23 -0.04
N ASN A 515 33.47 9.64 0.31
CA ASN A 515 32.80 9.28 1.57
C ASN A 515 32.10 7.93 1.54
N ALA A 516 32.19 7.20 0.42
CA ALA A 516 31.60 5.87 0.19
C ALA A 516 30.06 5.79 0.29
N PHE A 517 29.33 6.91 0.35
CA PHE A 517 27.88 6.94 0.33
C PHE A 517 27.34 6.74 -1.10
N ASN A 518 26.52 5.73 -1.29
CA ASN A 518 25.95 5.35 -2.57
C ASN A 518 24.46 5.65 -2.62
N PHE A 519 24.01 6.33 -3.66
CA PHE A 519 22.61 6.66 -3.86
C PHE A 519 21.91 5.56 -4.68
N VAL A 520 21.06 4.83 -4.03
CA VAL A 520 20.34 3.65 -4.54
C VAL A 520 18.83 3.81 -4.38
N ALA A 521 18.03 2.89 -4.89
CA ALA A 521 16.58 2.98 -4.81
C ALA A 521 15.92 1.60 -4.89
N ASN A 522 14.68 1.50 -4.40
CA ASN A 522 13.83 0.34 -4.61
C ASN A 522 13.45 0.21 -6.09
N PRO A 523 13.88 -0.85 -6.80
CA PRO A 523 13.62 -1.01 -8.22
C PRO A 523 12.29 -1.68 -8.55
N TYR A 524 11.49 -2.06 -7.54
CA TYR A 524 10.30 -2.90 -7.68
C TYR A 524 9.01 -2.10 -7.51
N THR A 525 7.91 -2.65 -8.02
CA THR A 525 6.54 -2.14 -7.85
C THR A 525 5.91 -2.54 -6.52
N SER A 526 6.69 -3.12 -5.63
CA SER A 526 6.34 -3.54 -4.29
C SER A 526 7.20 -2.83 -3.25
N TYR A 527 6.81 -2.92 -1.99
CA TYR A 527 7.69 -2.51 -0.88
C TYR A 527 8.87 -3.49 -0.77
N MET A 528 9.96 -3.02 -0.20
CA MET A 528 11.15 -3.81 0.06
C MET A 528 11.38 -3.94 1.57
N ASP A 529 11.63 -5.16 2.03
CA ASP A 529 12.08 -5.44 3.40
C ASP A 529 13.53 -5.00 3.57
N THR A 530 13.74 -3.87 4.23
CA THR A 530 15.08 -3.31 4.39
C THR A 530 15.91 -4.04 5.41
N ALA A 531 15.31 -4.68 6.42
CA ALA A 531 16.03 -5.47 7.40
C ALA A 531 16.75 -6.65 6.72
N THR A 532 16.02 -7.43 5.92
CA THR A 532 16.60 -8.52 5.13
C THR A 532 17.63 -8.00 4.13
N MET A 533 17.33 -6.92 3.41
CA MET A 533 18.24 -6.32 2.44
C MET A 533 19.55 -5.87 3.09
N LEU A 534 19.52 -5.18 4.23
CA LEU A 534 20.72 -4.71 4.93
C LEU A 534 21.56 -5.90 5.43
N THR A 535 20.94 -6.88 6.08
CA THR A 535 21.63 -8.04 6.64
C THR A 535 22.30 -8.90 5.57
N GLU A 536 21.61 -9.19 4.46
CA GLU A 536 22.18 -9.98 3.36
C GLU A 536 23.28 -9.25 2.60
N ASN A 537 23.34 -7.92 2.69
CA ASN A 537 24.38 -7.09 2.11
C ASN A 537 25.47 -6.64 3.10
N SER A 538 25.50 -7.12 4.35
CA SER A 538 26.48 -6.76 5.38
C SER A 538 27.94 -6.92 4.95
N GLY A 539 28.23 -7.85 4.03
CA GLY A 539 29.57 -8.07 3.48
C GLY A 539 30.11 -6.94 2.59
N VAL A 540 29.24 -6.04 2.09
CA VAL A 540 29.63 -4.91 1.21
C VAL A 540 29.28 -3.54 1.80
N LEU A 541 28.50 -3.52 2.86
CA LEU A 541 28.10 -2.29 3.58
C LEU A 541 29.03 -2.02 4.76
N ALA A 542 29.26 -0.75 5.07
CA ALA A 542 30.01 -0.32 6.24
C ALA A 542 29.27 -0.64 7.55
N SER A 543 27.96 -0.56 7.52
CA SER A 543 27.06 -0.96 8.59
C SER A 543 25.71 -1.37 8.01
N GLU A 544 24.90 -2.10 8.77
CA GLU A 544 23.53 -2.45 8.39
C GLU A 544 22.58 -1.27 8.64
N ALA A 545 22.89 -0.14 8.00
CA ALA A 545 22.15 1.12 8.08
C ALA A 545 21.94 1.74 6.70
N MET A 546 20.85 2.49 6.57
CA MET A 546 20.50 3.26 5.39
C MET A 546 19.94 4.64 5.78
N TRP A 547 19.96 5.57 4.82
CA TRP A 547 19.51 6.94 5.04
C TRP A 547 18.47 7.34 4.02
N ILE A 548 17.34 7.82 4.51
CA ILE A 548 16.17 8.24 3.73
C ILE A 548 15.97 9.73 3.90
N TRP A 549 15.80 10.46 2.82
CA TRP A 549 15.48 11.87 2.88
C TRP A 549 14.07 12.10 3.43
N ASN A 550 13.97 12.92 4.45
CA ASN A 550 12.72 13.41 5.04
C ASN A 550 12.51 14.85 4.62
N SER A 551 11.60 15.07 3.66
CA SER A 551 11.32 16.43 3.14
C SER A 551 10.71 17.35 4.19
N SER A 552 9.95 16.82 5.15
CA SER A 552 9.30 17.63 6.19
C SER A 552 10.28 18.23 7.21
N THR A 553 11.41 17.58 7.43
CA THR A 553 12.47 18.03 8.36
C THR A 553 13.69 18.57 7.62
N GLY A 554 13.77 18.42 6.28
CA GLY A 554 14.92 18.77 5.47
C GLY A 554 16.21 18.07 5.94
N SER A 555 16.11 16.79 6.32
CA SER A 555 17.23 16.00 6.84
C SER A 555 17.13 14.53 6.43
N TYR A 556 18.22 13.79 6.66
CA TYR A 556 18.21 12.35 6.44
C TYR A 556 17.83 11.60 7.72
N ASP A 557 16.79 10.76 7.63
CA ASP A 557 16.46 9.81 8.68
C ASP A 557 17.31 8.56 8.51
N THR A 558 18.02 8.15 9.55
CA THR A 558 18.73 6.88 9.61
C THR A 558 17.74 5.76 9.90
N LYS A 559 17.91 4.64 9.22
CA LYS A 559 17.21 3.37 9.45
C LYS A 559 18.21 2.26 9.59
N VAL A 560 17.97 1.36 10.53
CA VAL A 560 18.80 0.17 10.80
C VAL A 560 17.99 -1.10 10.65
N THR A 561 18.62 -2.25 10.68
CA THR A 561 17.95 -3.55 10.58
C THR A 561 16.84 -3.70 11.63
N GLU A 562 17.08 -3.26 12.84
CA GLU A 562 16.12 -3.32 13.97
C GLU A 562 14.84 -2.49 13.73
N ASP A 563 14.88 -1.48 12.89
CA ASP A 563 13.68 -0.69 12.55
C ASP A 563 12.65 -1.47 11.74
N THR A 564 13.01 -2.60 11.12
CA THR A 564 12.13 -3.41 10.26
C THR A 564 11.37 -2.59 9.21
N TYR A 565 11.99 -1.53 8.72
CA TYR A 565 11.39 -0.56 7.82
C TYR A 565 11.02 -1.20 6.47
N LYS A 566 9.90 -0.79 5.88
CA LYS A 566 9.47 -1.22 4.55
C LYS A 566 9.61 -0.05 3.58
N LEU A 567 10.59 -0.14 2.69
CA LEU A 567 10.90 0.90 1.71
C LEU A 567 9.86 0.89 0.59
N ALA A 568 9.21 2.02 0.37
CA ALA A 568 8.14 2.13 -0.63
C ALA A 568 8.65 1.93 -2.07
N PRO A 569 7.78 1.53 -3.01
CA PRO A 569 8.10 1.51 -4.42
C PRO A 569 8.62 2.88 -4.89
N ALA A 570 9.57 2.88 -5.80
CA ALA A 570 10.19 4.09 -6.34
C ALA A 570 10.92 4.99 -5.33
N GLN A 571 11.11 4.59 -4.08
CA GLN A 571 11.80 5.40 -3.08
C GLN A 571 13.31 5.23 -3.16
N GLY A 572 14.02 6.37 -3.20
CA GLY A 572 15.47 6.44 -3.14
C GLY A 572 15.99 6.52 -1.71
N PHE A 573 17.21 6.03 -1.48
CA PHE A 573 17.90 6.02 -0.21
C PHE A 573 19.43 5.97 -0.39
N PHE A 574 20.17 6.20 0.66
CA PHE A 574 21.61 6.03 0.66
C PHE A 574 22.04 4.80 1.47
N VAL A 575 23.14 4.19 1.04
CA VAL A 575 23.90 3.19 1.80
C VAL A 575 25.38 3.57 1.77
N LYS A 576 26.16 3.12 2.77
CA LYS A 576 27.61 3.35 2.84
C LYS A 576 28.36 2.07 2.51
N SER A 577 29.28 2.12 1.54
CA SER A 577 30.17 0.98 1.24
C SER A 577 31.21 0.79 2.34
N ASN A 578 31.62 -0.45 2.60
CA ASN A 578 32.70 -0.77 3.56
C ASN A 578 34.11 -0.50 3.02
N GLY A 579 34.23 0.14 1.86
CA GLY A 579 35.51 0.43 1.22
C GLY A 579 36.06 -0.68 0.34
N ASN A 580 35.44 -1.87 0.33
CA ASN A 580 35.76 -2.94 -0.59
C ASN A 580 34.88 -2.88 -1.83
N ALA A 581 35.46 -3.12 -3.00
CA ALA A 581 34.68 -3.22 -4.22
C ALA A 581 33.63 -4.35 -4.09
N GLY A 582 32.36 -4.01 -4.24
CA GLY A 582 31.25 -4.95 -4.06
C GLY A 582 30.00 -4.52 -4.78
N THR A 583 29.03 -5.39 -4.78
CA THR A 583 27.73 -5.18 -5.41
C THR A 583 26.63 -5.35 -4.38
N LEU A 584 25.83 -4.31 -4.19
CA LEU A 584 24.60 -4.36 -3.40
C LEU A 584 23.57 -5.21 -4.14
N ALA A 585 23.11 -6.26 -3.54
CA ALA A 585 22.01 -7.06 -4.04
C ALA A 585 20.68 -6.39 -3.72
N LEU A 586 19.79 -6.35 -4.70
CA LEU A 586 18.40 -5.91 -4.58
C LEU A 586 17.54 -7.07 -5.12
N ASN A 587 17.40 -8.10 -4.30
CA ASN A 587 16.78 -9.36 -4.71
C ASN A 587 15.25 -9.27 -4.66
N GLN A 588 14.58 -10.03 -5.54
CA GLN A 588 13.12 -10.19 -5.50
C GLN A 588 12.64 -10.76 -4.16
N SER A 589 13.45 -11.56 -3.48
CA SER A 589 13.13 -12.11 -2.15
C SER A 589 12.90 -11.05 -1.08
N TYR A 590 13.32 -9.80 -1.32
CA TYR A 590 13.08 -8.67 -0.42
C TYR A 590 11.71 -8.00 -0.64
N GLU A 591 11.00 -8.38 -1.71
CA GLU A 591 9.68 -7.81 -2.01
C GLU A 591 8.66 -8.23 -0.96
N VAL A 592 7.92 -7.26 -0.43
CA VAL A 592 6.86 -7.46 0.55
C VAL A 592 5.68 -6.53 0.24
N HIS A 593 4.51 -6.90 0.72
CA HIS A 593 3.38 -5.97 0.75
C HIS A 593 3.42 -5.12 2.02
N ASN A 594 2.99 -3.87 1.87
CA ASN A 594 2.66 -3.00 2.98
C ASN A 594 1.33 -2.31 2.67
N SER A 595 0.43 -2.26 3.63
CA SER A 595 -0.90 -1.66 3.46
C SER A 595 -0.97 -0.23 3.98
N SER A 596 0.09 0.26 4.59
CA SER A 596 0.16 1.61 5.12
C SER A 596 1.47 2.28 4.72
N ASP A 597 1.40 3.42 4.04
CA ASP A 597 2.53 4.35 3.91
C ASP A 597 2.93 4.95 5.27
N THR A 598 2.10 4.69 6.27
CA THR A 598 2.27 5.17 7.63
C THR A 598 2.59 4.00 8.55
N PHE A 599 3.86 3.95 8.96
CA PHE A 599 4.27 3.53 10.27
C PHE A 599 4.12 2.09 10.70
N GLN A 600 5.29 1.60 10.95
CA GLN A 600 5.67 0.67 12.00
C GLN A 600 4.52 0.31 12.94
N ARG A 601 4.35 -0.98 13.18
CA ARG A 601 3.86 -1.47 14.46
C ARG A 601 4.49 -0.59 15.55
N PRO A 602 3.75 -0.08 16.54
CA PRO A 602 4.39 0.51 17.69
C PRO A 602 5.33 -0.57 18.26
N ASP A 603 6.62 -0.30 18.15
CA ASP A 603 7.64 -1.15 18.75
C ASP A 603 7.37 -1.20 20.23
N GLN A 604 7.34 -2.39 20.83
CA GLN A 604 7.12 -2.52 22.28
C GLN A 604 8.40 -2.28 23.08
N ARG A 605 9.51 -1.96 22.42
CA ARG A 605 10.78 -1.64 23.09
C ARG A 605 10.71 -0.26 23.74
N PRO A 606 11.42 -0.03 24.85
CA PRO A 606 11.60 1.30 25.40
C PRO A 606 12.47 2.16 24.47
N GLU A 607 12.02 3.41 24.25
CA GLU A 607 12.68 4.33 23.30
C GLU A 607 12.71 5.75 23.86
N ILE A 608 13.75 6.50 23.49
CA ILE A 608 13.85 7.93 23.71
C ILE A 608 14.10 8.61 22.36
N TYR A 609 13.27 9.57 22.03
CA TYR A 609 13.44 10.45 20.86
C TYR A 609 13.85 11.82 21.35
N LEU A 610 15.04 12.25 20.96
CA LEU A 610 15.58 13.57 21.27
C LEU A 610 15.43 14.48 20.06
N THR A 611 14.73 15.58 20.22
CA THR A 611 14.53 16.58 19.17
C THR A 611 15.31 17.85 19.48
N LEU A 612 16.15 18.30 18.56
CA LEU A 612 16.77 19.63 18.54
C LEU A 612 16.01 20.51 17.55
N SER A 613 15.57 21.68 17.99
CA SER A 613 14.88 22.66 17.13
C SER A 613 15.42 24.07 17.32
N ASP A 614 15.47 24.84 16.22
CA ASP A 614 15.72 26.30 16.23
C ASP A 614 14.45 27.12 15.94
N GLY A 615 13.29 26.45 15.92
CA GLY A 615 11.99 27.02 15.55
C GLY A 615 11.68 26.96 14.05
N SER A 616 12.69 26.73 13.19
CA SER A 616 12.50 26.53 11.72
C SER A 616 12.96 25.14 11.28
N LEU A 617 14.07 24.66 11.83
CA LEU A 617 14.63 23.34 11.58
C LEU A 617 14.42 22.43 12.78
N SER A 618 14.26 21.16 12.52
CA SER A 618 14.18 20.10 13.52
C SER A 618 15.10 18.94 13.15
N ARG A 619 15.81 18.41 14.16
CA ARG A 619 16.71 17.26 14.02
C ARG A 619 16.44 16.25 15.11
N LEU A 620 16.56 14.97 14.77
CA LEU A 620 16.19 13.87 15.64
C LEU A 620 17.36 12.92 15.88
N ALA A 621 17.58 12.56 17.14
CA ALA A 621 18.38 11.41 17.54
C ALA A 621 17.51 10.42 18.32
N LYS A 622 17.78 9.13 18.18
CA LYS A 622 16.98 8.06 18.79
C LYS A 622 17.85 7.18 19.67
N ILE A 623 17.32 6.79 20.79
CA ILE A 623 17.91 5.81 21.68
C ILE A 623 16.93 4.68 21.88
N TYR A 624 17.34 3.45 21.55
CA TYR A 624 16.56 2.25 21.69
C TYR A 624 17.12 1.38 22.83
N TYR A 625 16.27 0.70 23.54
CA TYR A 625 16.69 -0.27 24.54
C TYR A 625 16.27 -1.66 24.07
N VAL A 626 17.26 -2.45 23.62
CA VAL A 626 17.05 -3.69 22.87
C VAL A 626 17.86 -4.82 23.49
N ASP A 627 17.23 -6.01 23.60
CA ASP A 627 17.94 -7.21 24.05
C ASP A 627 19.03 -7.59 23.05
N GLY A 628 20.24 -7.79 23.56
CA GLY A 628 21.40 -8.11 22.74
C GLY A 628 22.25 -6.92 22.33
N ALA A 629 21.76 -5.69 22.47
CA ALA A 629 22.57 -4.48 22.30
C ALA A 629 23.61 -4.34 23.42
N THR A 630 24.71 -3.64 23.11
CA THR A 630 25.81 -3.35 24.04
C THR A 630 25.95 -1.85 24.27
N THR A 631 26.99 -1.41 24.96
CA THR A 631 27.36 0.00 25.11
C THR A 631 28.39 0.49 24.10
N SER A 632 28.79 -0.39 23.16
CA SER A 632 29.68 -0.14 22.02
C SER A 632 28.86 -0.19 20.72
N PHE A 633 29.51 -0.11 19.57
CA PHE A 633 28.81 -0.22 18.27
C PHE A 633 28.26 -1.62 18.02
N ASP A 634 26.97 -1.67 17.78
CA ASP A 634 26.23 -2.89 17.44
C ASP A 634 25.69 -2.78 16.00
N ASN A 635 26.31 -3.50 15.08
CA ASN A 635 25.89 -3.50 13.67
C ASN A 635 24.45 -4.01 13.50
N GLY A 636 23.61 -3.27 12.77
CA GLY A 636 22.19 -3.58 12.58
C GLY A 636 21.26 -3.01 13.67
N TYR A 637 21.82 -2.53 14.79
CA TYR A 637 21.14 -1.89 15.89
C TYR A 637 21.47 -0.39 15.98
N ASP A 638 22.77 -0.03 15.80
CA ASP A 638 23.23 1.36 15.80
C ASP A 638 23.30 1.92 14.38
N GLY A 639 22.98 3.19 14.23
CA GLY A 639 23.02 3.90 12.96
C GLY A 639 23.78 5.21 13.02
N GLU A 640 24.85 5.33 12.22
CA GLU A 640 25.57 6.59 12.04
C GLU A 640 24.63 7.70 11.54
N MET A 641 24.93 8.93 11.89
CA MET A 641 24.35 10.09 11.24
C MET A 641 24.82 10.18 9.78
N PHE A 642 23.97 10.63 8.86
CA PHE A 642 24.36 10.74 7.46
C PHE A 642 25.54 11.71 7.26
N GLY A 643 26.69 11.19 6.92
CA GLY A 643 27.93 11.97 6.72
C GLY A 643 28.16 12.41 5.27
N GLY A 644 27.17 12.21 4.37
CA GLY A 644 27.26 12.60 2.96
C GLY A 644 26.98 14.08 2.70
N VAL A 645 26.62 14.85 3.72
CA VAL A 645 26.39 16.31 3.68
C VAL A 645 26.95 16.93 4.97
N ALA A 646 27.20 18.24 4.94
CA ALA A 646 27.56 18.97 6.15
C ALA A 646 26.40 19.00 7.13
N ASN A 647 26.62 18.62 8.38
CA ASN A 647 25.63 18.60 9.46
C ASN A 647 25.83 19.82 10.37
N GLU A 648 25.59 21.02 9.84
CA GLU A 648 25.80 22.30 10.57
C GLU A 648 24.78 22.47 11.72
N PHE A 649 23.60 21.87 11.61
CA PHE A 649 22.60 21.82 12.65
C PHE A 649 22.21 20.35 12.89
N ALA A 650 22.60 19.78 14.03
CA ALA A 650 22.41 18.36 14.31
C ALA A 650 22.41 18.05 15.81
N ILE A 651 21.70 16.96 16.17
CA ILE A 651 21.80 16.28 17.46
C ILE A 651 22.09 14.80 17.21
N TYR A 652 22.97 14.21 18.01
CA TYR A 652 23.39 12.82 17.89
C TYR A 652 23.93 12.30 19.22
N THR A 653 24.10 11.00 19.34
CA THR A 653 24.68 10.35 20.50
C THR A 653 26.05 9.74 20.19
N HIS A 654 26.73 9.32 21.22
CA HIS A 654 28.00 8.58 21.14
C HIS A 654 27.99 7.37 22.07
N TYR A 655 28.92 6.42 21.84
CA TYR A 655 29.05 5.22 22.69
C TYR A 655 29.34 5.56 24.14
N LEU A 656 28.84 4.71 25.04
CA LEU A 656 29.11 4.85 26.48
C LEU A 656 30.53 4.37 26.84
N THR A 657 31.01 3.38 26.10
CA THR A 657 32.36 2.80 26.26
C THR A 657 33.12 2.93 24.94
N ASP A 658 34.31 3.47 24.99
CA ASP A 658 35.20 3.69 23.83
C ASP A 658 34.57 4.53 22.73
N SER A 659 34.52 5.85 22.91
CA SER A 659 34.09 6.77 21.87
C SER A 659 35.07 6.75 20.69
N GLU A 660 34.81 5.93 19.69
CA GLU A 660 35.57 5.86 18.44
C GLU A 660 35.29 7.01 17.48
N GLY A 661 34.54 8.01 17.91
CA GLY A 661 34.31 9.24 17.16
C GLY A 661 33.20 9.16 16.13
N GLN A 662 32.30 8.19 16.23
CA GLN A 662 31.13 8.10 15.36
C GLN A 662 29.93 8.81 15.98
N ASP A 663 29.34 9.69 15.18
CA ASP A 663 28.10 10.40 15.50
C ASP A 663 26.92 9.49 15.18
N LEU A 664 26.10 9.14 16.17
CA LEU A 664 24.98 8.19 16.02
C LEU A 664 23.64 8.94 15.95
N ALA A 665 22.91 8.73 14.90
CA ALA A 665 21.51 9.15 14.80
C ALA A 665 20.57 8.14 15.50
N ILE A 666 20.99 6.86 15.59
CA ILE A 666 20.33 5.81 16.35
C ILE A 666 21.39 5.13 17.22
N GLN A 667 21.14 5.07 18.52
CA GLN A 667 21.94 4.31 19.46
C GLN A 667 21.08 3.27 20.16
N SER A 668 21.51 2.02 20.14
CA SER A 668 20.84 0.92 20.83
C SER A 668 21.62 0.52 22.07
N LEU A 669 20.93 0.37 23.19
CA LEU A 669 21.49 0.12 24.50
C LEU A 669 20.83 -1.10 25.14
N PRO A 670 21.52 -1.83 26.05
CA PRO A 670 20.90 -2.96 26.73
C PRO A 670 19.77 -2.52 27.66
N PRO A 671 18.61 -3.24 27.69
CA PRO A 671 17.43 -2.80 28.42
C PRO A 671 17.47 -3.03 29.93
N ASN A 672 18.56 -3.57 30.47
CA ASN A 672 18.66 -4.03 31.85
C ASN A 672 19.40 -3.08 32.81
N ASN A 673 19.74 -1.88 32.40
CA ASN A 673 20.49 -0.92 33.22
C ASN A 673 20.09 0.54 32.97
N PHE A 674 18.79 0.83 32.91
CA PHE A 674 18.32 2.20 32.67
C PHE A 674 18.85 3.23 33.67
N GLU A 675 19.01 2.84 34.94
CA GLU A 675 19.25 3.78 36.03
C GLU A 675 20.67 4.36 36.11
N ASN A 676 21.59 3.87 35.28
CA ASN A 676 23.00 4.26 35.39
C ASN A 676 23.64 4.64 34.05
N MET A 677 22.82 4.88 33.04
CA MET A 677 23.32 5.25 31.73
C MET A 677 23.51 6.76 31.63
N ILE A 678 24.70 7.14 31.24
CA ILE A 678 25.08 8.53 30.93
C ILE A 678 25.47 8.54 29.47
N ILE A 679 24.60 9.08 28.65
CA ILE A 679 24.71 9.03 27.17
C ILE A 679 25.28 10.36 26.71
N PRO A 680 26.48 10.37 26.09
CA PRO A 680 27.04 11.60 25.52
C PRO A 680 26.18 12.13 24.36
N LEU A 681 25.84 13.39 24.38
CA LEU A 681 25.14 14.07 23.32
C LEU A 681 26.05 15.04 22.58
N GLY A 682 26.09 14.92 21.25
CA GLY A 682 26.67 15.90 20.35
C GLY A 682 25.61 16.84 19.80
N ILE A 683 25.96 18.11 19.75
CA ILE A 683 25.12 19.17 19.17
C ILE A 683 25.97 20.01 18.26
N ASN A 684 25.50 20.19 17.03
CA ASN A 684 26.02 21.17 16.10
C ASN A 684 25.00 22.30 15.95
N ALA A 685 25.41 23.55 16.25
CA ALA A 685 24.55 24.71 16.06
C ALA A 685 25.42 26.00 16.01
N GLU A 686 24.95 27.00 15.29
CA GLU A 686 25.64 28.31 15.21
C GLU A 686 25.40 29.15 16.47
N ALA A 687 26.41 29.92 16.83
CA ALA A 687 26.33 30.90 17.89
C ALA A 687 25.20 31.93 17.63
N GLY A 688 24.48 32.28 18.69
CA GLY A 688 23.40 33.27 18.62
C GLY A 688 22.06 32.69 18.15
N THR A 689 22.00 31.44 17.74
CA THR A 689 20.76 30.76 17.38
C THR A 689 20.12 30.19 18.63
N ALA A 690 18.88 30.60 18.94
CA ALA A 690 18.14 30.01 20.04
C ALA A 690 17.73 28.55 19.68
N ILE A 691 18.10 27.59 20.52
CA ILE A 691 17.80 26.19 20.33
C ILE A 691 16.99 25.60 21.48
N THR A 692 16.20 24.59 21.15
CA THR A 692 15.39 23.85 22.14
C THR A 692 15.69 22.36 21.99
N ILE A 693 15.82 21.66 23.10
CA ILE A 693 15.98 20.19 23.16
C ILE A 693 14.80 19.61 23.91
N ASP A 694 14.09 18.68 23.28
CA ASP A 694 12.96 17.95 23.81
C ASP A 694 13.26 16.45 23.85
N ALA A 695 12.64 15.73 24.80
CA ALA A 695 12.68 14.29 24.84
C ALA A 695 11.25 13.71 24.88
N VAL A 696 10.99 12.74 24.01
CA VAL A 696 9.76 11.94 24.02
C VAL A 696 10.13 10.49 24.27
N THR A 697 9.41 9.84 25.19
CA THR A 697 9.63 8.42 25.53
C THR A 697 8.46 7.56 25.08
N ASN A 698 8.75 6.38 24.55
CA ASN A 698 7.77 5.35 24.23
C ASN A 698 8.08 4.07 25.00
N ASN A 699 7.06 3.42 25.55
CA ASN A 699 7.18 2.18 26.32
C ASN A 699 8.24 2.21 27.45
N PHE A 700 8.55 3.39 27.96
CA PHE A 700 9.60 3.57 28.95
C PHE A 700 9.12 3.09 30.32
N PRO A 701 9.99 2.48 31.16
CA PRO A 701 9.59 2.02 32.48
C PRO A 701 9.11 3.19 33.35
N SER A 702 8.00 2.97 34.07
CA SER A 702 7.46 3.99 34.98
C SER A 702 8.44 4.32 36.09
N GLY A 703 8.61 5.61 36.37
CA GLY A 703 9.50 6.10 37.44
C GLY A 703 10.94 6.32 36.99
N ILE A 704 11.31 6.06 35.77
CA ILE A 704 12.60 6.48 35.19
C ILE A 704 12.42 7.83 34.54
N ASN A 705 13.19 8.80 34.99
CA ASN A 705 13.23 10.16 34.49
C ASN A 705 14.40 10.37 33.54
N ILE A 706 14.28 11.33 32.64
CA ILE A 706 15.32 11.72 31.70
C ILE A 706 15.81 13.12 32.02
N TYR A 707 17.10 13.25 32.33
CA TYR A 707 17.72 14.51 32.61
C TYR A 707 18.77 14.86 31.54
N LEU A 708 18.75 16.10 31.08
CA LEU A 708 19.84 16.70 30.33
C LEU A 708 20.81 17.35 31.30
N GLU A 709 22.05 16.91 31.30
CA GLU A 709 23.15 17.57 31.98
C GLU A 709 23.86 18.54 31.03
N ASP A 710 24.00 19.80 31.43
CA ASP A 710 24.90 20.77 30.78
C ASP A 710 26.12 20.93 31.68
N LYS A 711 27.27 20.37 31.27
CA LYS A 711 28.52 20.42 32.05
C LYS A 711 29.15 21.81 32.08
N GLN A 712 28.82 22.68 31.13
CA GLN A 712 29.33 24.05 31.12
C GLN A 712 28.70 24.84 32.27
N ASP A 713 27.39 24.68 32.47
CA ASP A 713 26.66 25.43 33.49
C ASP A 713 26.45 24.61 34.78
N ASN A 714 26.94 23.36 34.79
CA ASN A 714 26.79 22.40 35.87
C ASN A 714 25.33 22.26 36.34
N SER A 715 24.44 22.12 35.38
CA SER A 715 22.98 22.06 35.58
C SER A 715 22.37 20.77 35.08
N PHE A 716 21.26 20.38 35.69
CA PHE A 716 20.44 19.24 35.27
C PHE A 716 19.02 19.75 34.98
N THR A 717 18.53 19.46 33.81
CA THR A 717 17.17 19.78 33.39
C THR A 717 16.38 18.50 33.14
N LEU A 718 15.26 18.32 33.85
CA LEU A 718 14.34 17.23 33.59
C LEU A 718 13.65 17.46 32.23
N LEU A 719 13.76 16.50 31.32
CA LEU A 719 13.07 16.52 30.03
C LEU A 719 11.81 15.65 30.13
N GLU A 720 10.63 16.27 30.15
CA GLU A 720 9.33 15.64 30.15
C GLU A 720 8.47 16.19 29.02
N ALA A 721 7.31 15.61 28.77
CA ALA A 721 6.42 15.98 27.68
C ALA A 721 6.05 17.47 27.59
N ASP A 722 6.12 18.20 28.73
CA ASP A 722 5.82 19.64 28.82
C ASP A 722 7.03 20.49 29.26
N ALA A 723 8.22 19.88 29.40
CA ALA A 723 9.44 20.56 29.87
C ALA A 723 10.59 20.33 28.89
N ASN A 724 11.00 21.40 28.25
CA ASN A 724 12.13 21.42 27.30
C ASN A 724 13.31 22.22 27.88
N PHE A 725 14.48 21.95 27.32
CA PHE A 725 15.67 22.76 27.59
C PHE A 725 15.88 23.74 26.43
N SER A 726 15.88 25.04 26.72
CA SER A 726 16.08 26.09 25.73
C SER A 726 17.24 27.01 26.13
N PHE A 727 18.14 27.30 25.20
CA PHE A 727 19.20 28.26 25.41
C PHE A 727 19.72 28.83 24.09
N THR A 728 20.54 29.90 24.17
CA THR A 728 21.21 30.47 23.00
C THR A 728 22.72 30.34 23.22
N PRO A 729 23.41 29.52 22.39
CA PRO A 729 24.87 29.36 22.55
C PRO A 729 25.64 30.66 22.23
N GLU A 730 26.60 31.03 23.04
CA GLU A 730 27.46 32.15 22.79
C GLU A 730 28.53 31.88 21.72
N ASN A 731 28.91 30.61 21.58
CA ASN A 731 29.88 30.13 20.58
C ASN A 731 29.27 29.00 19.80
N ASN A 732 29.76 28.72 18.58
CA ASN A 732 29.32 27.59 17.79
C ASN A 732 29.47 26.32 18.59
N LEU A 733 28.39 25.50 18.60
CA LEU A 733 28.42 24.17 19.17
C LEU A 733 28.90 23.19 18.11
N SER A 734 29.80 22.31 18.50
CA SER A 734 30.24 21.22 17.62
C SER A 734 30.78 20.06 18.46
N GLY A 735 30.21 18.90 18.26
CA GLY A 735 30.66 17.67 18.88
C GLY A 735 30.04 17.41 20.25
N ILE A 736 30.56 16.36 20.89
CA ILE A 736 30.19 15.93 22.23
C ILE A 736 30.98 16.61 23.32
N GLY A 737 30.57 16.46 24.58
CA GLY A 737 31.32 16.81 25.75
C GLY A 737 30.76 17.91 26.64
N ARG A 738 29.77 18.64 26.13
CA ARG A 738 29.01 19.60 26.96
C ARG A 738 27.74 18.94 27.51
N PHE A 739 26.99 18.25 26.67
CA PHE A 739 25.68 17.71 27.03
C PHE A 739 25.71 16.19 27.23
N TYR A 740 24.99 15.73 28.23
CA TYR A 740 24.83 14.32 28.55
C TYR A 740 23.36 14.03 28.92
N LEU A 741 22.87 12.91 28.49
CA LEU A 741 21.54 12.43 28.85
C LEU A 741 21.69 11.39 29.98
N HIS A 742 20.92 11.56 31.04
CA HIS A 742 20.85 10.63 32.15
C HIS A 742 19.48 10.00 32.21
N THR A 743 19.43 8.69 32.40
CA THR A 743 18.20 7.95 32.67
C THR A 743 18.28 7.40 34.10
N THR A 744 17.38 7.82 34.97
CA THR A 744 17.46 7.46 36.40
C THR A 744 16.11 7.57 37.09
N SER A 745 15.90 6.77 38.14
CA SER A 745 14.76 6.90 39.07
C SER A 745 14.97 7.99 40.13
N SER A 746 16.20 8.47 40.30
CA SER A 746 16.57 9.49 41.30
C SER A 746 16.39 10.91 40.75
N VAL A 747 16.01 11.83 41.63
CA VAL A 747 16.02 13.26 41.27
C VAL A 747 17.48 13.72 41.21
N LEU A 748 17.92 14.20 40.05
CA LEU A 748 19.26 14.74 39.89
C LEU A 748 19.28 16.23 40.18
N SER A 749 20.27 16.65 40.95
CA SER A 749 20.59 18.07 41.19
C SER A 749 22.12 18.31 41.10
N ALA A 750 22.54 19.53 40.87
CA ALA A 750 23.96 19.89 40.81
C ALA A 750 24.75 19.50 42.07
N ASP A 751 24.10 19.41 43.25
CA ASP A 751 24.73 19.05 44.52
C ASP A 751 25.03 17.55 44.67
N ASP A 752 24.33 16.67 43.96
CA ASP A 752 24.50 15.23 44.06
C ASP A 752 25.75 14.70 43.33
N PHE A 753 26.31 15.43 42.38
CA PHE A 753 27.43 15.00 41.51
C PHE A 753 28.78 15.58 41.85
N ALA A 754 28.87 16.43 42.83
CA ALA A 754 30.15 17.12 43.23
C ALA A 754 31.25 16.13 43.66
N THR A 755 31.02 14.84 43.76
CA THR A 755 31.97 13.82 44.25
C THR A 755 32.53 12.85 43.20
N ASN A 756 32.06 12.87 41.94
CA ASN A 756 32.59 11.97 40.91
C ASN A 756 33.33 12.73 39.80
N ASN A 757 34.63 12.60 39.78
CA ASN A 757 35.53 13.14 38.74
C ASN A 757 35.30 12.48 37.35
N ASN A 758 34.37 12.97 36.55
CA ASN A 758 34.14 12.48 35.21
C ASN A 758 34.94 13.27 34.16
N ILE A 759 36.24 13.02 34.07
CA ILE A 759 37.06 13.53 32.98
C ILE A 759 37.00 12.56 31.80
N SER A 760 36.54 13.02 30.66
CA SER A 760 36.57 12.28 29.41
C SER A 760 37.68 12.76 28.50
N ILE A 761 38.39 11.82 27.85
CA ILE A 761 39.48 12.09 26.92
C ILE A 761 39.26 11.25 25.66
N TYR A 762 39.11 11.89 24.51
CA TYR A 762 38.90 11.21 23.22
C TYR A 762 39.35 12.07 22.03
N THR A 763 39.45 11.47 20.84
CA THR A 763 39.74 12.19 19.59
C THR A 763 38.41 12.69 18.98
N SER A 764 38.21 13.99 18.88
CA SER A 764 37.04 14.60 18.24
C SER A 764 37.21 14.72 16.71
N SER A 765 38.43 14.65 16.23
CA SER A 765 38.80 14.50 14.83
C SER A 765 40.22 13.98 14.76
N ARG A 766 40.73 13.64 13.57
CA ARG A 766 42.10 13.18 13.36
C ARG A 766 43.13 14.10 14.02
N ASP A 767 42.91 15.38 13.96
CA ASP A 767 43.87 16.40 14.36
C ASP A 767 43.58 17.02 15.74
N ASN A 768 42.54 16.51 16.44
CA ASN A 768 42.08 17.14 17.68
C ASN A 768 41.79 16.14 18.79
N LEU A 769 42.47 16.25 19.91
CA LEU A 769 42.23 15.56 21.17
C LEU A 769 41.34 16.42 22.05
N ARG A 770 40.15 15.98 22.37
CA ARG A 770 39.22 16.66 23.25
C ARG A 770 39.29 16.10 24.66
N ILE A 771 39.41 16.99 25.61
CA ILE A 771 39.45 16.71 27.06
C ILE A 771 38.29 17.46 27.70
N VAL A 772 37.39 16.75 28.34
CA VAL A 772 36.14 17.29 28.93
C VAL A 772 36.13 17.01 30.41
N GLY A 773 35.53 17.93 31.19
CA GLY A 773 35.31 17.75 32.62
C GLY A 773 36.46 18.23 33.51
N VAL A 774 37.50 18.85 32.92
CA VAL A 774 38.52 19.55 33.73
C VAL A 774 37.95 20.92 34.08
N GLN A 775 37.50 21.06 35.34
CA GLN A 775 36.98 22.31 35.87
C GLN A 775 38.07 23.04 36.65
N ASN A 776 38.16 24.34 36.51
CA ASN A 776 38.98 25.31 37.25
C ASN A 776 40.31 24.74 37.75
N GLY A 777 41.38 25.05 37.09
CA GLY A 777 42.76 24.63 37.43
C GLY A 777 43.64 24.47 36.20
N THR A 778 44.90 24.24 36.40
CA THR A 778 45.83 23.97 35.31
C THR A 778 45.98 22.45 35.14
N ALA A 779 45.68 21.95 33.92
CA ALA A 779 45.90 20.56 33.56
C ALA A 779 47.06 20.46 32.56
N THR A 780 47.80 19.34 32.63
CA THR A 780 48.88 19.04 31.70
C THR A 780 48.56 17.73 31.00
N VAL A 781 48.50 17.71 29.69
CA VAL A 781 48.33 16.54 28.87
C VAL A 781 49.66 16.14 28.22
N GLN A 782 49.94 14.85 28.27
CA GLN A 782 51.10 14.22 27.62
C GLN A 782 50.61 13.04 26.80
N LEU A 783 51.07 12.96 25.56
CA LEU A 783 50.73 11.88 24.62
C LEU A 783 51.96 11.00 24.40
N TYR A 784 51.84 9.72 24.64
CA TYR A 784 52.90 8.72 24.46
C TYR A 784 52.52 7.73 23.38
N ASN A 785 53.44 7.35 22.52
CA ASN A 785 53.27 6.24 21.62
C ASN A 785 53.38 4.87 22.40
N ILE A 786 53.10 3.76 21.73
CA ILE A 786 53.12 2.43 22.34
C ILE A 786 54.51 2.01 22.86
N LEU A 787 55.57 2.68 22.41
CA LEU A 787 56.95 2.46 22.87
C LEU A 787 57.35 3.38 24.08
N GLY A 788 56.40 4.18 24.60
CA GLY A 788 56.57 5.09 25.72
C GLY A 788 57.26 6.38 25.37
N LYS A 789 57.50 6.69 24.10
CA LYS A 789 58.07 7.98 23.66
C LYS A 789 56.98 9.08 23.75
N GLU A 790 57.33 10.17 24.43
CA GLU A 790 56.48 11.37 24.46
C GLU A 790 56.42 12.04 23.08
N MET A 791 55.22 12.20 22.55
CA MET A 791 54.95 12.76 21.23
C MET A 791 54.39 14.16 21.30
N LEU A 792 53.71 14.50 22.41
CA LEU A 792 53.12 15.81 22.64
C LEU A 792 53.06 16.07 24.14
N LYS A 793 53.37 17.31 24.57
CA LYS A 793 53.11 17.78 25.92
C LYS A 793 52.63 19.21 25.86
N THR A 794 51.49 19.48 26.48
CA THR A 794 50.94 20.83 26.59
C THR A 794 50.14 20.99 27.87
N SER A 795 49.95 22.26 28.31
CA SER A 795 49.15 22.56 29.49
C SER A 795 48.05 23.55 29.10
N PHE A 796 46.90 23.41 29.71
CA PHE A 796 45.75 24.27 29.50
C PHE A 796 45.05 24.60 30.82
N LYS A 797 44.27 25.69 30.83
CA LYS A 797 43.35 26.00 31.91
C LYS A 797 42.04 25.31 31.69
N GLY A 798 41.56 24.51 32.62
CA GLY A 798 40.29 23.85 32.55
C GLY A 798 39.14 24.87 32.45
N ASN A 799 38.29 24.69 31.44
CA ASN A 799 37.09 25.48 31.20
C ASN A 799 35.92 24.58 30.72
N GLY A 800 35.91 23.32 31.16
CA GLY A 800 34.92 22.33 30.78
C GLY A 800 35.31 21.51 29.55
N VAL A 801 35.49 22.12 28.40
CA VAL A 801 35.89 21.45 27.14
C VAL A 801 37.20 22.06 26.67
N ASN A 802 38.20 21.22 26.41
CA ASN A 802 39.55 21.67 25.98
C ASN A 802 40.00 20.85 24.78
N ASP A 803 40.27 21.52 23.69
CA ASP A 803 40.73 20.89 22.45
C ASP A 803 42.25 21.05 22.29
N ILE A 804 42.96 19.96 22.11
CA ILE A 804 44.39 19.86 21.95
C ILE A 804 44.71 19.47 20.52
N ASN A 805 45.38 20.32 19.80
CA ASN A 805 45.76 20.10 18.42
C ASN A 805 46.85 18.99 18.31
N MET A 806 46.54 17.99 17.46
CA MET A 806 47.39 16.82 17.19
C MET A 806 47.84 16.70 15.73
N ASN A 807 47.68 17.73 14.91
CA ASN A 807 47.95 17.70 13.46
C ASN A 807 49.36 17.22 13.07
N THR A 808 50.33 17.22 13.98
CA THR A 808 51.69 16.73 13.79
C THR A 808 51.90 15.29 14.26
N ILE A 809 50.88 14.64 14.82
CA ILE A 809 50.96 13.30 15.38
C ILE A 809 50.59 12.29 14.28
N PRO A 810 51.43 11.28 13.97
CA PRO A 810 51.08 10.24 13.01
C PRO A 810 49.91 9.38 13.47
N MET A 811 49.23 8.73 12.52
CA MET A 811 48.23 7.73 12.81
C MET A 811 48.81 6.61 13.68
N GLY A 812 48.03 6.12 14.64
CA GLY A 812 48.46 5.04 15.52
C GLY A 812 47.78 5.04 16.88
N ILE A 813 48.21 4.10 17.72
CA ILE A 813 47.71 3.93 19.09
C ILE A 813 48.60 4.78 20.03
N TYR A 814 47.95 5.54 20.89
CA TYR A 814 48.61 6.42 21.86
C TYR A 814 48.03 6.28 23.25
N ILE A 815 48.83 6.64 24.27
CA ILE A 815 48.37 6.78 25.65
C ILE A 815 48.44 8.25 26.01
N VAL A 816 47.30 8.80 26.35
CA VAL A 816 47.14 10.15 26.90
C VAL A 816 47.31 10.04 28.42
N LYS A 817 48.25 10.84 28.97
CA LYS A 817 48.37 11.04 30.41
C LYS A 817 47.96 12.48 30.73
N LEU A 818 46.85 12.63 31.44
CA LEU A 818 46.34 13.92 31.90
C LEU A 818 46.65 14.06 33.39
N ALA A 819 47.42 15.09 33.76
CA ALA A 819 47.66 15.45 35.14
C ALA A 819 46.88 16.70 35.49
N THR A 820 46.01 16.63 36.50
CA THR A 820 45.23 17.74 37.05
C THR A 820 45.61 17.95 38.53
N GLU A 821 45.11 19.00 39.17
CA GLU A 821 45.27 19.23 40.62
C GLU A 821 44.66 18.09 41.45
N ASN A 822 43.67 17.37 40.93
CA ASN A 822 42.96 16.31 41.60
C ASN A 822 43.51 14.90 41.32
N GLY A 823 44.59 14.76 40.50
CA GLY A 823 45.16 13.46 40.20
C GLY A 823 45.62 13.29 38.75
N VAL A 824 46.01 12.06 38.39
CA VAL A 824 46.48 11.69 37.05
C VAL A 824 45.57 10.66 36.45
N LEU A 825 45.08 10.93 35.22
CA LEU A 825 44.26 10.00 34.42
C LEU A 825 45.09 9.55 33.20
N ASN A 826 45.05 8.24 32.89
CA ASN A 826 45.64 7.68 31.69
C ASN A 826 44.55 7.11 30.80
N ARG A 827 44.57 7.44 29.50
CA ARG A 827 43.58 6.96 28.51
C ARG A 827 44.31 6.52 27.24
N LYS A 828 43.89 5.36 26.68
CA LYS A 828 44.32 4.95 25.35
C LYS A 828 43.44 5.65 24.31
N ILE A 829 44.05 6.18 23.26
CA ILE A 829 43.37 6.75 22.10
C ILE A 829 43.91 6.14 20.80
N ILE A 830 43.11 6.22 19.75
CA ILE A 830 43.49 5.81 18.38
C ILE A 830 43.39 7.05 17.52
N ILE A 831 44.46 7.42 16.78
CA ILE A 831 44.44 8.46 15.76
C ILE A 831 44.42 7.76 14.42
N GLN A 832 43.36 7.93 13.68
CA GLN A 832 43.09 7.30 12.37
C GLN A 832 43.38 8.26 11.22
#